data_34e25726f02b2048fa55b5c2d185ceac
#
_entry.id   34e25726f02b2048fa55b5c2d185ceac
#
_cell.length_a   1.000
_cell.length_b   1.000
_cell.length_c   1.000
_cell.angle_alpha   90.00
_cell.angle_beta   90.00
_cell.angle_gamma   90.00
#
_symmetry.space_group_name_H-M   'P 1'
#
loop_
_entity.id
_entity.type
_entity.pdbx_description
1 polymer ?
#
loop_
_entity_poly.entity_id
_entity_poly.type
_entity_poly.pdbx_seq_one_letter_code
_entity_poly.pdbx_strand_id
1 'polypeptide(L)'
;MGPLFTDHMVLQQNAVVPLWGTGPIGTKIEVVSSWGQKTNAEVDREGHWEATLETPSYGGPYELEIISGSQQVTIRDVMIGEVWLASGQSNMEWTLDNRILNQKEEIATANFNSIRMFSVPRDLKGQEIKTTQWQIAQSETIGNFSAVGYFFAREVFQKINVPIGIINSSWGGTRVEAWMRLKELAKHDMTKEQAEEIVATGGYDDLNQIKKKFNDSIRLNNERFLNKTAQIAPKIGDSLGLLQLDMEDHSYSQMNLNTDDWTGIQLKNINDIESSEMILDFEFLFMDNKWAEDGMVWYRKKFDFKTQNDGSYELVFEGGVDDWNLTFLNGVLIGQSWTCCSQVRYTVPQEVLREGENTLAIRVIDTGGLGGFRGNIFIENEGKKYYLEEGTWHFKHQALYLNGYLYPHSYSNAEFLRNESKLDSVLHKGFPFNENNALGILNANMIQPLLPYKIKGALWYQGESNVGNHQEYQELFSSMIFDWRRQWNAELPFYYVQIAPFKYTSRDSSQALREAQRKSLAVPKTGMVVTLDIGEKNDIHPANKQDVGKRLALHALKNEYGFTSIVPSGPIYKGHEIKNNSMYLFFDYAKNGLVQKGALKGFEIADENSNFLPGQARIENDYIVVSHLDIKNPKYVRYGWKNYFDATLFNQEGLPASSFITD
;
A
#
# COMPACT_ATOMS: atom_id res chain seq x y z
N MET A 1 -8.84 4.62 -28.78
CA MET A 1 -7.68 5.27 -28.12
C MET A 1 -7.31 4.51 -26.87
N GLY A 2 -6.02 4.53 -26.50
CA GLY A 2 -5.58 4.04 -25.22
C GLY A 2 -6.23 4.81 -24.04
N PRO A 3 -6.26 4.24 -22.86
CA PRO A 3 -7.10 4.75 -21.75
C PRO A 3 -6.68 6.14 -21.24
N LEU A 4 -5.42 6.52 -21.41
CA LEU A 4 -4.90 7.80 -20.93
C LEU A 4 -5.19 8.99 -21.88
N PHE A 5 -5.71 8.72 -23.08
CA PHE A 5 -5.98 9.77 -24.08
C PHE A 5 -7.41 10.29 -23.94
N THR A 6 -7.60 11.18 -23.00
CA THR A 6 -8.87 11.85 -22.70
C THR A 6 -8.65 13.36 -22.58
N ASP A 7 -9.73 14.14 -22.56
CA ASP A 7 -9.66 15.57 -22.27
C ASP A 7 -8.87 15.82 -20.98
N HIS A 8 -8.24 16.97 -20.91
CA HIS A 8 -7.39 17.42 -19.79
C HIS A 8 -6.08 16.64 -19.60
N MET A 9 -5.69 15.73 -20.52
CA MET A 9 -4.44 14.98 -20.39
C MET A 9 -3.20 15.88 -20.41
N VAL A 10 -2.10 15.36 -19.84
CA VAL A 10 -0.78 15.99 -19.92
C VAL A 10 0.16 15.07 -20.68
N LEU A 11 0.76 15.54 -21.78
CA LEU A 11 1.80 14.83 -22.52
C LEU A 11 3.19 15.28 -22.06
N GLN A 12 4.15 14.34 -22.02
CA GLN A 12 5.53 14.65 -21.70
C GLN A 12 6.14 15.62 -22.71
N GLN A 13 6.75 16.73 -22.24
CA GLN A 13 7.39 17.74 -23.08
C GLN A 13 8.71 17.24 -23.70
N ASN A 14 9.14 17.89 -24.81
CA ASN A 14 10.40 17.63 -25.49
C ASN A 14 10.66 16.13 -25.72
N ALA A 15 9.63 15.42 -26.18
CA ALA A 15 9.63 13.96 -26.29
C ALA A 15 8.95 13.49 -27.58
N VAL A 16 9.34 12.32 -28.05
CA VAL A 16 8.56 11.55 -29.00
C VAL A 16 7.56 10.73 -28.21
N VAL A 17 6.28 11.13 -28.23
CA VAL A 17 5.22 10.48 -27.46
C VAL A 17 4.47 9.49 -28.33
N PRO A 18 4.31 8.23 -27.90
CA PRO A 18 3.47 7.26 -28.59
C PRO A 18 1.99 7.55 -28.30
N LEU A 19 1.19 7.36 -29.32
CA LEU A 19 -0.27 7.39 -29.30
C LEU A 19 -0.76 6.06 -29.85
N TRP A 20 -1.72 5.43 -29.19
CA TRP A 20 -2.18 4.10 -29.63
C TRP A 20 -3.69 3.92 -29.40
N GLY A 21 -4.21 2.89 -30.00
CA GLY A 21 -5.60 2.50 -29.85
C GLY A 21 -5.95 1.24 -30.61
N THR A 22 -7.23 0.98 -30.72
CA THR A 22 -7.78 -0.15 -31.46
C THR A 22 -8.75 0.34 -32.55
N GLY A 23 -8.93 -0.47 -33.62
CA GLY A 23 -9.86 -0.16 -34.68
C GLY A 23 -10.03 -1.34 -35.65
N PRO A 24 -10.87 -1.18 -36.70
CA PRO A 24 -10.99 -2.18 -37.75
C PRO A 24 -9.69 -2.33 -38.55
N ILE A 25 -9.29 -3.57 -38.84
CA ILE A 25 -8.05 -3.91 -39.54
C ILE A 25 -7.92 -3.14 -40.88
N GLY A 26 -6.74 -2.62 -41.16
CA GLY A 26 -6.43 -1.89 -42.37
C GLY A 26 -6.98 -0.45 -42.42
N THR A 27 -7.62 0.01 -41.35
CA THR A 27 -8.10 1.40 -41.26
C THR A 27 -6.93 2.35 -41.11
N LYS A 28 -6.91 3.41 -41.91
CA LYS A 28 -5.92 4.49 -41.78
C LYS A 28 -6.34 5.47 -40.70
N ILE A 29 -5.42 5.77 -39.82
CA ILE A 29 -5.57 6.74 -38.73
C ILE A 29 -4.67 7.93 -39.05
N GLU A 30 -5.22 9.11 -39.02
CA GLU A 30 -4.46 10.37 -39.05
C GLU A 30 -4.58 11.05 -37.70
N VAL A 31 -3.47 11.48 -37.15
CA VAL A 31 -3.44 12.25 -35.89
C VAL A 31 -2.88 13.63 -36.18
N VAL A 32 -3.63 14.66 -35.82
CA VAL A 32 -3.29 16.07 -36.06
C VAL A 32 -3.31 16.80 -34.70
N SER A 33 -2.25 17.50 -34.39
CA SER A 33 -2.16 18.31 -33.19
C SER A 33 -2.27 19.81 -33.51
N SER A 34 -2.88 20.57 -32.61
CA SER A 34 -2.95 22.03 -32.73
C SER A 34 -1.60 22.74 -32.53
N TRP A 35 -0.56 22.05 -32.08
CA TRP A 35 0.82 22.57 -32.07
C TRP A 35 1.61 22.30 -33.33
N GLY A 36 0.94 21.83 -34.39
CA GLY A 36 1.49 21.76 -35.74
C GLY A 36 2.14 20.45 -36.15
N GLN A 37 1.99 19.39 -35.35
CA GLN A 37 2.47 18.04 -35.67
C GLN A 37 1.36 17.20 -36.30
N LYS A 38 1.75 16.33 -37.23
CA LYS A 38 0.84 15.40 -37.90
C LYS A 38 1.53 14.07 -38.11
N THR A 39 0.83 12.97 -37.86
CA THR A 39 1.33 11.62 -38.08
C THR A 39 0.21 10.71 -38.59
N ASN A 40 0.59 9.57 -39.19
CA ASN A 40 -0.35 8.57 -39.67
C ASN A 40 0.00 7.21 -39.16
N ALA A 41 -0.99 6.37 -38.96
CA ALA A 41 -0.88 4.95 -38.65
C ALA A 41 -1.88 4.13 -39.46
N GLU A 42 -1.71 2.82 -39.46
CA GLU A 42 -2.67 1.87 -40.00
C GLU A 42 -2.94 0.80 -38.95
N VAL A 43 -4.21 0.42 -38.80
CA VAL A 43 -4.61 -0.63 -37.88
C VAL A 43 -4.08 -1.97 -38.38
N ASP A 44 -3.29 -2.63 -37.55
CA ASP A 44 -2.64 -3.91 -37.84
C ASP A 44 -3.62 -5.10 -37.88
N ARG A 45 -3.08 -6.31 -38.06
CA ARG A 45 -3.86 -7.56 -38.12
C ARG A 45 -4.46 -7.97 -36.80
N GLU A 46 -3.96 -7.44 -35.68
CA GLU A 46 -4.45 -7.66 -34.31
C GLU A 46 -5.48 -6.59 -33.89
N GLY A 47 -5.78 -5.65 -34.78
CA GLY A 47 -6.73 -4.58 -34.51
C GLY A 47 -6.14 -3.41 -33.72
N HIS A 48 -4.82 -3.30 -33.64
CA HIS A 48 -4.12 -2.24 -32.91
C HIS A 48 -3.50 -1.25 -33.90
N TRP A 49 -3.30 -0.01 -33.45
CA TRP A 49 -2.51 0.98 -34.16
C TRP A 49 -1.65 1.77 -33.17
N GLU A 50 -0.50 2.20 -33.64
CA GLU A 50 0.42 3.07 -32.90
C GLU A 50 0.95 4.15 -33.86
N ALA A 51 1.06 5.36 -33.34
CA ALA A 51 1.66 6.51 -34.02
C ALA A 51 2.53 7.26 -33.00
N THR A 52 3.45 8.09 -33.50
CA THR A 52 4.28 8.94 -32.64
C THR A 52 4.11 10.40 -33.03
N LEU A 53 4.10 11.29 -32.05
CA LEU A 53 4.17 12.73 -32.22
C LEU A 53 5.32 13.33 -31.45
N GLU A 54 5.98 14.33 -32.00
CA GLU A 54 6.93 15.15 -31.27
C GLU A 54 6.17 16.23 -30.49
N THR A 55 6.45 16.33 -29.20
CA THR A 55 5.92 17.38 -28.33
C THR A 55 6.93 18.52 -28.23
N PRO A 56 6.47 19.80 -28.31
CA PRO A 56 7.32 20.95 -28.06
C PRO A 56 7.70 21.04 -26.56
N SER A 57 8.36 22.12 -26.18
CA SER A 57 8.47 22.53 -24.79
C SER A 57 7.07 22.79 -24.21
N TYR A 58 6.98 22.83 -22.86
CA TYR A 58 5.70 22.97 -22.15
C TYR A 58 4.79 24.06 -22.67
N GLY A 59 3.49 23.85 -22.55
CA GLY A 59 2.46 24.80 -22.99
C GLY A 59 1.07 24.18 -23.06
N GLY A 60 0.17 24.90 -23.68
CA GLY A 60 -1.24 24.54 -23.80
C GLY A 60 -2.17 25.62 -23.30
N PRO A 61 -3.50 25.41 -23.35
CA PRO A 61 -4.14 24.16 -23.81
C PRO A 61 -4.06 23.96 -25.31
N TYR A 62 -3.89 22.71 -25.71
CA TYR A 62 -3.88 22.26 -27.13
C TYR A 62 -5.06 21.31 -27.37
N GLU A 63 -5.26 20.99 -28.66
CA GLU A 63 -6.19 19.97 -29.12
C GLU A 63 -5.46 18.89 -29.92
N LEU A 64 -5.98 17.68 -29.86
CA LEU A 64 -5.49 16.53 -30.62
C LEU A 64 -6.68 15.91 -31.35
N GLU A 65 -6.62 15.89 -32.69
CA GLU A 65 -7.63 15.29 -33.56
C GLU A 65 -7.15 13.92 -34.04
N ILE A 66 -7.99 12.91 -33.87
CA ILE A 66 -7.78 11.56 -34.38
C ILE A 66 -8.84 11.30 -35.44
N ILE A 67 -8.43 11.12 -36.67
CA ILE A 67 -9.29 11.00 -37.86
C ILE A 67 -9.18 9.60 -38.43
N SER A 68 -10.31 8.96 -38.64
CA SER A 68 -10.44 7.61 -39.17
C SER A 68 -11.56 7.58 -40.25
N GLY A 69 -11.22 7.82 -41.52
CA GLY A 69 -12.20 7.96 -42.55
C GLY A 69 -13.13 9.16 -42.34
N SER A 70 -14.42 8.91 -42.11
CA SER A 70 -15.42 9.93 -41.78
C SER A 70 -15.60 10.15 -40.26
N GLN A 71 -14.93 9.39 -39.43
CA GLN A 71 -15.00 9.53 -37.98
C GLN A 71 -13.86 10.41 -37.47
N GLN A 72 -14.18 11.29 -36.55
CA GLN A 72 -13.21 12.16 -35.88
C GLN A 72 -13.48 12.18 -34.37
N VAL A 73 -12.41 12.06 -33.61
CA VAL A 73 -12.40 12.25 -32.16
C VAL A 73 -11.46 13.40 -31.86
N THR A 74 -11.91 14.37 -31.11
CA THR A 74 -11.09 15.51 -30.66
C THR A 74 -10.89 15.41 -29.14
N ILE A 75 -9.64 15.35 -28.73
CA ILE A 75 -9.24 15.46 -27.32
C ILE A 75 -8.87 16.92 -27.07
N ARG A 76 -9.51 17.52 -26.07
CA ARG A 76 -9.39 18.94 -25.75
C ARG A 76 -8.61 19.21 -24.49
N ASP A 77 -8.17 20.45 -24.36
CA ASP A 77 -7.47 20.93 -23.18
C ASP A 77 -6.25 20.07 -22.83
N VAL A 78 -5.48 19.71 -23.87
CA VAL A 78 -4.24 18.95 -23.74
C VAL A 78 -3.12 19.88 -23.28
N MET A 79 -2.46 19.55 -22.18
CA MET A 79 -1.26 20.25 -21.74
C MET A 79 -0.01 19.47 -22.13
N ILE A 80 1.05 20.19 -22.43
CA ILE A 80 2.40 19.62 -22.60
C ILE A 80 3.22 20.06 -21.38
N GLY A 81 3.82 19.10 -20.67
CA GLY A 81 4.52 19.35 -19.41
C GLY A 81 5.29 18.13 -18.94
N GLU A 82 5.38 17.95 -17.64
CA GLU A 82 6.08 16.83 -17.00
C GLU A 82 5.05 15.80 -16.49
N VAL A 83 5.22 14.54 -16.87
CA VAL A 83 4.33 13.45 -16.45
C VAL A 83 5.04 12.52 -15.49
N TRP A 84 4.48 12.30 -14.31
CA TRP A 84 5.03 11.41 -13.28
C TRP A 84 4.05 10.30 -12.94
N LEU A 85 4.58 9.08 -12.77
CA LEU A 85 3.82 7.96 -12.23
C LEU A 85 3.95 7.96 -10.71
N ALA A 86 2.84 8.05 -9.98
CA ALA A 86 2.76 7.84 -8.54
C ALA A 86 2.15 6.46 -8.28
N SER A 87 2.87 5.59 -7.57
CA SER A 87 2.44 4.21 -7.33
C SER A 87 2.86 3.70 -5.96
N GLY A 88 2.29 2.58 -5.54
CA GLY A 88 2.55 1.97 -4.24
C GLY A 88 1.28 1.48 -3.56
N GLN A 89 1.27 1.53 -2.22
CA GLN A 89 0.12 1.09 -1.43
C GLN A 89 -0.65 2.25 -0.78
N SER A 90 -1.38 1.98 0.28
CA SER A 90 -2.32 2.91 0.94
C SER A 90 -1.74 4.31 1.20
N ASN A 91 -0.49 4.43 1.64
CA ASN A 91 0.12 5.73 1.91
C ASN A 91 0.34 6.59 0.64
N MET A 92 0.44 5.98 -0.56
CA MET A 92 0.39 6.67 -1.84
C MET A 92 -1.05 6.89 -2.33
N GLU A 93 -1.92 5.91 -2.09
CA GLU A 93 -3.34 5.95 -2.45
C GLU A 93 -4.12 7.04 -1.68
N TRP A 94 -3.75 7.29 -0.43
CA TRP A 94 -4.41 8.21 0.50
C TRP A 94 -4.70 9.56 -0.15
N THR A 95 -5.98 9.89 -0.28
CA THR A 95 -6.45 11.09 -0.98
C THR A 95 -6.54 12.30 -0.04
N LEU A 96 -6.77 13.50 -0.61
CA LEU A 96 -6.99 14.67 0.20
C LEU A 96 -8.28 14.60 1.02
N ASP A 97 -9.28 13.82 0.59
CA ASP A 97 -10.51 13.57 1.37
C ASP A 97 -10.29 12.66 2.58
N ASN A 98 -9.17 11.94 2.63
CA ASN A 98 -8.78 11.21 3.82
C ASN A 98 -8.22 12.16 4.88
N ARG A 99 -7.96 11.65 6.09
CA ARG A 99 -7.37 12.42 7.18
C ARG A 99 -5.94 12.88 6.84
N ILE A 100 -5.79 14.13 6.42
CA ILE A 100 -4.49 14.80 6.21
C ILE A 100 -4.40 16.10 7.00
N LEU A 101 -3.19 16.60 7.22
CA LEU A 101 -3.00 17.91 7.84
C LEU A 101 -3.62 19.02 6.98
N ASN A 102 -4.32 19.95 7.62
CA ASN A 102 -4.93 21.12 6.96
C ASN A 102 -5.89 20.77 5.81
N GLN A 103 -6.50 19.59 5.83
CA GLN A 103 -7.37 19.06 4.77
C GLN A 103 -8.35 20.08 4.19
N LYS A 104 -9.14 20.72 5.05
CA LYS A 104 -10.18 21.69 4.63
C LYS A 104 -9.60 22.88 3.89
N GLU A 105 -8.48 23.40 4.37
CA GLU A 105 -7.79 24.53 3.77
C GLU A 105 -7.16 24.14 2.43
N GLU A 106 -6.48 23.01 2.37
CA GLU A 106 -5.85 22.49 1.16
C GLU A 106 -6.87 22.26 0.03
N ILE A 107 -8.04 21.71 0.34
CA ILE A 107 -9.13 21.51 -0.62
C ILE A 107 -9.72 22.86 -1.04
N ALA A 108 -10.07 23.72 -0.08
CA ALA A 108 -10.75 24.99 -0.37
C ALA A 108 -9.88 25.97 -1.19
N THR A 109 -8.56 25.90 -1.06
CA THR A 109 -7.62 26.80 -1.75
C THR A 109 -7.06 26.23 -3.04
N ALA A 110 -7.41 24.98 -3.40
CA ALA A 110 -6.92 24.34 -4.62
C ALA A 110 -7.47 25.03 -5.88
N ASN A 111 -6.56 25.58 -6.67
CA ASN A 111 -6.88 26.20 -7.96
C ASN A 111 -5.65 26.17 -8.88
N PHE A 112 -5.32 24.97 -9.38
CA PHE A 112 -4.13 24.75 -10.19
C PHE A 112 -4.51 24.14 -11.54
N ASN A 113 -4.85 24.97 -12.52
CA ASN A 113 -5.21 24.52 -13.87
C ASN A 113 -4.11 23.75 -14.61
N SER A 114 -2.87 23.91 -14.17
CA SER A 114 -1.71 23.23 -14.75
C SER A 114 -1.28 21.96 -13.99
N ILE A 115 -1.99 21.58 -12.93
CA ILE A 115 -1.77 20.30 -12.24
C ILE A 115 -2.96 19.41 -12.53
N ARG A 116 -2.70 18.21 -13.00
CA ARG A 116 -3.72 17.26 -13.39
C ARG A 116 -3.38 15.85 -12.93
N MET A 117 -4.40 15.08 -12.60
CA MET A 117 -4.24 13.71 -12.17
C MET A 117 -5.15 12.76 -12.94
N PHE A 118 -4.59 11.62 -13.33
CA PHE A 118 -5.29 10.45 -13.80
C PHE A 118 -5.20 9.36 -12.73
N SER A 119 -6.31 9.03 -12.09
CA SER A 119 -6.35 7.97 -11.09
C SER A 119 -6.72 6.65 -11.76
N VAL A 120 -5.77 5.71 -11.81
CA VAL A 120 -5.99 4.37 -12.34
C VAL A 120 -6.97 3.63 -11.43
N PRO A 121 -8.10 3.12 -11.95
CA PRO A 121 -9.05 2.36 -11.15
C PRO A 121 -8.43 1.10 -10.57
N ARG A 122 -8.86 0.74 -9.37
CA ARG A 122 -8.49 -0.53 -8.71
C ARG A 122 -9.32 -1.67 -9.29
N ASP A 123 -9.03 -2.02 -10.52
CA ASP A 123 -9.75 -3.05 -11.29
C ASP A 123 -8.81 -4.16 -11.74
N LEU A 124 -9.02 -5.35 -11.18
CA LEU A 124 -8.22 -6.56 -11.50
C LEU A 124 -8.56 -7.15 -12.89
N LYS A 125 -9.57 -6.59 -13.58
CA LYS A 125 -9.96 -7.01 -14.93
C LYS A 125 -9.53 -5.99 -15.99
N GLY A 126 -8.99 -4.83 -15.57
CA GLY A 126 -8.51 -3.79 -16.47
C GLY A 126 -9.60 -3.18 -17.37
N GLN A 127 -10.87 -3.22 -16.96
CA GLN A 127 -12.01 -2.72 -17.78
C GLN A 127 -12.38 -1.29 -17.43
N GLU A 128 -12.35 -0.92 -16.16
CA GLU A 128 -12.78 0.40 -15.68
C GLU A 128 -11.85 1.53 -16.12
N ILE A 129 -10.58 1.24 -16.39
CA ILE A 129 -9.61 2.23 -16.85
C ILE A 129 -10.06 2.94 -18.15
N LYS A 130 -10.88 2.29 -18.97
CA LYS A 130 -11.41 2.84 -20.24
C LYS A 130 -12.42 3.95 -20.03
N THR A 131 -13.00 4.08 -18.84
CA THR A 131 -14.01 5.12 -18.50
C THR A 131 -13.44 6.22 -17.62
N THR A 132 -12.18 6.10 -17.21
CA THR A 132 -11.49 7.07 -16.36
C THR A 132 -10.98 8.26 -17.20
N GLN A 133 -10.93 9.43 -16.58
CA GLN A 133 -10.51 10.66 -17.24
C GLN A 133 -9.51 11.43 -16.37
N TRP A 134 -8.68 12.24 -17.02
CA TRP A 134 -7.85 13.23 -16.35
C TRP A 134 -8.71 14.28 -15.65
N GLN A 135 -8.31 14.69 -14.47
CA GLN A 135 -8.96 15.74 -13.69
C GLN A 135 -8.00 16.88 -13.40
N ILE A 136 -8.52 18.11 -13.39
CA ILE A 136 -7.77 19.32 -13.06
C ILE A 136 -7.79 19.50 -11.54
N ALA A 137 -6.68 19.98 -10.93
CA ALA A 137 -6.58 20.22 -9.51
C ALA A 137 -7.33 21.48 -9.08
N GLN A 138 -8.62 21.34 -8.81
CA GLN A 138 -9.53 22.38 -8.33
C GLN A 138 -10.25 21.93 -7.05
N SER A 139 -10.85 22.83 -6.31
CA SER A 139 -11.54 22.52 -5.05
C SER A 139 -12.58 21.40 -5.18
N GLU A 140 -13.24 21.31 -6.33
CA GLU A 140 -14.31 20.33 -6.59
C GLU A 140 -13.79 18.93 -6.92
N THR A 141 -12.53 18.79 -7.32
CA THR A 141 -11.97 17.53 -7.84
C THR A 141 -10.84 16.99 -6.97
N ILE A 142 -10.11 17.88 -6.29
CA ILE A 142 -8.84 17.55 -5.64
C ILE A 142 -9.01 16.59 -4.47
N GLY A 143 -10.19 16.53 -3.84
CA GLY A 143 -10.49 15.62 -2.75
C GLY A 143 -10.10 14.17 -3.09
N ASN A 144 -10.33 13.74 -4.33
CA ASN A 144 -10.03 12.40 -4.81
C ASN A 144 -8.59 12.19 -5.32
N PHE A 145 -7.72 13.23 -5.25
CA PHE A 145 -6.34 13.10 -5.69
C PHE A 145 -5.49 12.44 -4.62
N SER A 146 -4.51 11.60 -5.03
CA SER A 146 -3.43 11.18 -4.14
C SER A 146 -2.80 12.40 -3.48
N ALA A 147 -2.85 12.47 -2.14
CA ALA A 147 -2.31 13.60 -1.42
C ALA A 147 -0.80 13.75 -1.65
N VAL A 148 -0.05 12.65 -1.61
CA VAL A 148 1.41 12.65 -1.87
C VAL A 148 1.68 13.08 -3.31
N GLY A 149 0.95 12.54 -4.29
CA GLY A 149 1.08 12.92 -5.70
C GLY A 149 0.78 14.39 -5.94
N TYR A 150 -0.27 14.92 -5.33
CA TYR A 150 -0.63 16.34 -5.41
C TYR A 150 0.42 17.25 -4.80
N PHE A 151 0.85 16.98 -3.57
CA PHE A 151 1.85 17.83 -2.92
C PHE A 151 3.19 17.81 -3.65
N PHE A 152 3.59 16.65 -4.20
CA PHE A 152 4.73 16.58 -5.10
C PHE A 152 4.54 17.48 -6.34
N ALA A 153 3.42 17.34 -7.05
CA ALA A 153 3.14 18.12 -8.26
C ALA A 153 3.11 19.62 -7.97
N ARG A 154 2.51 20.03 -6.85
CA ARG A 154 2.42 21.43 -6.43
C ARG A 154 3.81 22.02 -6.18
N GLU A 155 4.66 21.34 -5.41
CA GLU A 155 6.02 21.80 -5.13
C GLU A 155 6.87 21.92 -6.39
N VAL A 156 6.79 20.94 -7.29
CA VAL A 156 7.51 20.98 -8.57
C VAL A 156 6.98 22.13 -9.43
N PHE A 157 5.65 22.22 -9.61
CA PHE A 157 5.01 23.28 -10.40
C PHE A 157 5.40 24.68 -9.93
N GLN A 158 5.36 24.92 -8.61
CA GLN A 158 5.72 26.22 -8.05
C GLN A 158 7.18 26.63 -8.31
N LYS A 159 8.07 25.67 -8.53
CA LYS A 159 9.49 25.91 -8.80
C LYS A 159 9.82 26.06 -10.28
N ILE A 160 9.20 25.25 -11.15
CA ILE A 160 9.56 25.24 -12.58
C ILE A 160 8.50 25.90 -13.48
N ASN A 161 7.31 26.15 -12.97
CA ASN A 161 6.16 26.74 -13.69
C ASN A 161 5.82 26.00 -15.01
N VAL A 162 5.92 24.67 -15.01
CA VAL A 162 5.62 23.76 -16.11
C VAL A 162 4.40 22.93 -15.72
N PRO A 163 3.43 22.66 -16.62
CA PRO A 163 2.30 21.78 -16.30
C PRO A 163 2.76 20.41 -15.80
N ILE A 164 2.09 19.89 -14.78
CA ILE A 164 2.41 18.59 -14.16
C ILE A 164 1.21 17.65 -14.27
N GLY A 165 1.44 16.50 -14.89
CA GLY A 165 0.51 15.37 -14.90
C GLY A 165 0.96 14.29 -13.93
N ILE A 166 0.05 13.82 -13.07
CA ILE A 166 0.28 12.68 -12.20
C ILE A 166 -0.63 11.53 -12.66
N ILE A 167 -0.03 10.41 -13.00
CA ILE A 167 -0.74 9.14 -13.17
C ILE A 167 -0.63 8.42 -11.83
N ASN A 168 -1.74 8.34 -11.08
CA ASN A 168 -1.78 7.65 -9.80
C ASN A 168 -2.25 6.21 -10.02
N SER A 169 -1.34 5.23 -9.83
CA SER A 169 -1.61 3.80 -9.90
C SER A 169 -1.17 3.17 -8.57
N SER A 170 -2.05 3.17 -7.57
CA SER A 170 -1.77 2.70 -6.22
C SER A 170 -2.94 1.91 -5.65
N TRP A 171 -2.64 0.95 -4.74
CA TRP A 171 -3.64 0.13 -4.09
C TRP A 171 -3.19 -0.24 -2.67
N GLY A 172 -4.02 0.07 -1.65
CA GLY A 172 -3.74 -0.20 -0.25
C GLY A 172 -3.55 -1.68 0.08
N GLY A 173 -2.73 -1.97 1.09
CA GLY A 173 -2.49 -3.34 1.55
C GLY A 173 -1.71 -4.23 0.58
N THR A 174 -1.04 -3.67 -0.43
CA THR A 174 -0.38 -4.46 -1.48
C THR A 174 1.12 -4.60 -1.29
N ARG A 175 1.64 -5.79 -1.61
CA ARG A 175 3.05 -6.13 -1.58
C ARG A 175 3.75 -5.74 -2.87
N VAL A 176 5.08 -5.57 -2.82
CA VAL A 176 5.89 -5.23 -4.00
C VAL A 176 5.78 -6.28 -5.11
N GLU A 177 5.60 -7.55 -4.75
CA GLU A 177 5.48 -8.68 -5.67
C GLU A 177 4.29 -8.55 -6.62
N ALA A 178 3.18 -7.95 -6.17
CA ALA A 178 2.01 -7.74 -7.02
C ALA A 178 2.27 -6.76 -8.18
N TRP A 179 3.26 -5.87 -8.03
CA TRP A 179 3.61 -4.83 -8.99
C TRP A 179 4.74 -5.21 -9.95
N MET A 180 5.24 -6.45 -9.89
CA MET A 180 6.30 -6.99 -10.74
C MET A 180 5.72 -7.90 -11.82
N ARG A 181 6.38 -8.03 -12.97
CA ARG A 181 5.98 -9.05 -13.96
C ARG A 181 6.33 -10.45 -13.47
N LEU A 182 5.46 -11.42 -13.77
CA LEU A 182 5.68 -12.84 -13.42
C LEU A 182 7.04 -13.36 -13.85
N LYS A 183 7.52 -12.97 -15.04
CA LYS A 183 8.85 -13.37 -15.55
C LYS A 183 10.03 -12.82 -14.73
N GLU A 184 9.85 -11.71 -14.00
CA GLU A 184 10.87 -11.22 -13.08
C GLU A 184 10.77 -11.95 -11.74
N LEU A 185 9.56 -12.17 -11.24
CA LEU A 185 9.31 -12.95 -10.03
C LEU A 185 9.81 -14.38 -10.13
N ALA A 186 9.76 -14.99 -11.33
CA ALA A 186 10.32 -16.32 -11.59
C ALA A 186 11.86 -16.41 -11.45
N LYS A 187 12.56 -15.29 -11.28
CA LYS A 187 14.01 -15.25 -11.02
C LYS A 187 14.38 -15.29 -9.55
N HIS A 188 13.41 -15.10 -8.65
CA HIS A 188 13.61 -15.04 -7.20
C HIS A 188 13.12 -16.34 -6.57
N ASP A 189 13.97 -17.00 -5.78
CA ASP A 189 13.70 -18.33 -5.22
C ASP A 189 12.37 -18.41 -4.47
N MET A 190 11.99 -17.35 -3.73
CA MET A 190 10.76 -17.28 -2.94
C MET A 190 9.47 -17.24 -3.78
N THR A 191 9.52 -16.68 -4.98
CA THR A 191 8.33 -16.46 -5.81
C THR A 191 8.34 -17.29 -7.08
N LYS A 192 9.45 -17.97 -7.36
CA LYS A 192 9.69 -18.69 -8.61
C LYS A 192 8.61 -19.74 -8.91
N GLU A 193 8.43 -20.68 -8.01
CA GLU A 193 7.50 -21.81 -8.20
C GLU A 193 6.07 -21.29 -8.46
N GLN A 194 5.60 -20.35 -7.65
CA GLN A 194 4.26 -19.77 -7.79
C GLN A 194 4.12 -18.95 -9.08
N ALA A 195 5.15 -18.16 -9.43
CA ALA A 195 5.11 -17.37 -10.67
C ALA A 195 5.10 -18.27 -11.92
N GLU A 196 5.89 -19.36 -11.94
CA GLU A 196 5.91 -20.33 -13.01
C GLU A 196 4.57 -21.09 -13.12
N GLU A 197 3.93 -21.42 -11.99
CA GLU A 197 2.61 -22.03 -11.95
C GLU A 197 1.54 -21.12 -12.55
N ILE A 198 1.52 -19.83 -12.18
CA ILE A 198 0.58 -18.84 -12.74
C ILE A 198 0.77 -18.74 -14.26
N VAL A 199 2.02 -18.67 -14.74
CA VAL A 199 2.32 -18.64 -16.18
C VAL A 199 1.83 -19.91 -16.88
N ALA A 200 2.06 -21.09 -16.31
CA ALA A 200 1.65 -22.38 -16.87
C ALA A 200 0.12 -22.53 -16.97
N THR A 201 -0.63 -21.77 -16.21
CA THR A 201 -2.11 -21.75 -16.25
C THR A 201 -2.70 -20.69 -17.17
N GLY A 202 -1.88 -20.00 -17.97
CA GLY A 202 -2.33 -18.97 -18.90
C GLY A 202 -2.33 -17.55 -18.32
N GLY A 203 -1.68 -17.34 -17.18
CA GLY A 203 -1.64 -16.03 -16.53
C GLY A 203 -2.95 -15.67 -15.83
N TYR A 204 -3.35 -14.40 -15.87
CA TYR A 204 -4.54 -13.89 -15.15
C TYR A 204 -5.81 -13.84 -16.00
N ASP A 205 -5.86 -14.53 -17.15
CA ASP A 205 -7.04 -14.55 -18.02
C ASP A 205 -8.25 -15.25 -17.35
N ASP A 206 -8.01 -16.16 -16.40
CA ASP A 206 -9.05 -16.81 -15.58
C ASP A 206 -8.74 -16.73 -14.08
N LEU A 207 -9.09 -15.59 -13.46
CA LEU A 207 -8.96 -15.36 -12.03
C LEU A 207 -9.69 -16.40 -11.17
N ASN A 208 -10.81 -16.93 -11.63
CA ASN A 208 -11.57 -17.93 -10.87
C ASN A 208 -10.82 -19.26 -10.79
N GLN A 209 -10.14 -19.65 -11.86
CA GLN A 209 -9.32 -20.86 -11.87
C GLN A 209 -8.11 -20.72 -10.92
N ILE A 210 -7.47 -19.54 -10.91
CA ILE A 210 -6.37 -19.24 -9.99
C ILE A 210 -6.87 -19.27 -8.55
N LYS A 211 -7.98 -18.58 -8.25
CA LYS A 211 -8.63 -18.58 -6.94
C LYS A 211 -8.93 -20.00 -6.45
N LYS A 212 -9.48 -20.85 -7.32
CA LYS A 212 -9.74 -22.26 -7.00
C LYS A 212 -8.46 -23.01 -6.65
N LYS A 213 -7.38 -22.84 -7.41
CA LYS A 213 -6.10 -23.51 -7.14
C LYS A 213 -5.50 -23.09 -5.81
N PHE A 214 -5.54 -21.78 -5.48
CA PHE A 214 -5.07 -21.30 -4.19
C PHE A 214 -5.88 -21.87 -3.03
N ASN A 215 -7.21 -21.91 -3.15
CA ASN A 215 -8.06 -22.54 -2.15
C ASN A 215 -7.78 -24.04 -1.99
N ASP A 216 -7.55 -24.76 -3.09
CA ASP A 216 -7.14 -26.17 -3.05
C ASP A 216 -5.75 -26.32 -2.39
N SER A 217 -4.82 -25.41 -2.61
CA SER A 217 -3.51 -25.40 -1.95
C SER A 217 -3.62 -25.18 -0.44
N ILE A 218 -4.47 -24.24 0.00
CA ILE A 218 -4.75 -24.01 1.44
C ILE A 218 -5.34 -25.29 2.05
N ARG A 219 -6.32 -25.92 1.40
CA ARG A 219 -6.92 -27.17 1.86
C ARG A 219 -5.87 -28.29 2.02
N LEU A 220 -5.00 -28.48 1.02
CA LEU A 220 -3.94 -29.48 1.06
C LEU A 220 -2.91 -29.21 2.18
N ASN A 221 -2.58 -27.94 2.41
CA ASN A 221 -1.69 -27.58 3.50
C ASN A 221 -2.31 -27.85 4.87
N ASN A 222 -3.60 -27.54 5.03
CA ASN A 222 -4.33 -27.87 6.25
C ASN A 222 -4.37 -29.37 6.51
N GLU A 223 -4.63 -30.19 5.47
CA GLU A 223 -4.59 -31.65 5.58
C GLU A 223 -3.20 -32.17 5.98
N ARG A 224 -2.13 -31.62 5.38
CA ARG A 224 -0.73 -31.98 5.74
C ARG A 224 -0.40 -31.59 7.17
N PHE A 225 -0.80 -30.40 7.60
CA PHE A 225 -0.63 -29.90 8.95
C PHE A 225 -1.31 -30.84 9.97
N LEU A 226 -2.60 -31.14 9.75
CA LEU A 226 -3.38 -32.02 10.61
C LEU A 226 -2.78 -33.43 10.68
N ASN A 227 -2.35 -34.00 9.57
CA ASN A 227 -1.70 -35.32 9.51
C ASN A 227 -0.37 -35.33 10.28
N LYS A 228 0.43 -34.27 10.15
CA LYS A 228 1.72 -34.15 10.87
C LYS A 228 1.51 -33.96 12.37
N THR A 229 0.56 -33.13 12.76
CA THR A 229 0.20 -32.88 14.16
C THR A 229 -0.31 -34.17 14.82
N ALA A 230 -1.13 -34.94 14.12
CA ALA A 230 -1.61 -36.24 14.62
C ALA A 230 -0.47 -37.28 14.82
N GLN A 231 0.60 -37.21 14.02
CA GLN A 231 1.78 -38.07 14.19
C GLN A 231 2.67 -37.66 15.36
N ILE A 232 2.81 -36.35 15.62
CA ILE A 232 3.70 -35.80 16.65
C ILE A 232 2.99 -35.76 18.01
N ALA A 233 1.70 -35.53 18.05
CA ALA A 233 0.89 -35.38 19.26
C ALA A 233 -0.45 -36.14 19.15
N PRO A 234 -0.43 -37.49 19.19
CA PRO A 234 -1.64 -38.31 19.01
C PRO A 234 -2.78 -37.99 19.99
N LYS A 235 -2.48 -37.41 21.17
CA LYS A 235 -3.50 -36.97 22.14
C LYS A 235 -4.18 -35.64 21.78
N ILE A 236 -3.60 -34.86 20.88
CA ILE A 236 -4.16 -33.62 20.38
C ILE A 236 -5.06 -33.90 19.17
N GLY A 237 -4.86 -35.01 18.48
CA GLY A 237 -5.62 -35.40 17.28
C GLY A 237 -7.14 -35.49 17.48
N ASP A 238 -7.60 -35.90 18.66
CA ASP A 238 -9.04 -36.00 18.97
C ASP A 238 -9.69 -34.63 19.16
N SER A 239 -8.93 -33.59 19.54
CA SER A 239 -9.40 -32.21 19.68
C SER A 239 -9.20 -31.37 18.41
N LEU A 240 -8.38 -31.83 17.48
CA LEU A 240 -8.16 -31.25 16.17
C LEU A 240 -9.30 -31.58 15.17
N GLY A 241 -10.51 -31.88 15.68
CA GLY A 241 -11.64 -32.20 14.82
C GLY A 241 -11.53 -31.49 13.48
N LEU A 242 -11.39 -32.25 12.42
CA LEU A 242 -11.06 -31.90 11.04
C LEU A 242 -11.90 -30.73 10.48
N LEU A 243 -11.66 -29.53 10.97
CA LEU A 243 -12.15 -28.32 10.36
C LEU A 243 -11.28 -28.04 9.14
N GLN A 244 -11.70 -28.56 8.00
CA GLN A 244 -11.21 -28.02 6.71
C GLN A 244 -11.58 -26.54 6.71
N LEU A 245 -10.61 -25.66 6.56
CA LEU A 245 -10.87 -24.25 6.40
C LEU A 245 -11.46 -24.04 4.99
N ASP A 246 -12.76 -23.97 4.92
CA ASP A 246 -13.48 -23.66 3.69
C ASP A 246 -13.73 -22.15 3.66
N MET A 247 -13.05 -21.46 2.75
CA MET A 247 -13.20 -20.01 2.56
C MET A 247 -14.59 -19.63 2.05
N GLU A 248 -15.32 -20.57 1.45
CA GLU A 248 -16.69 -20.39 0.98
C GLU A 248 -17.73 -20.81 2.05
N ASP A 249 -17.29 -21.33 3.19
CA ASP A 249 -18.20 -21.62 4.30
C ASP A 249 -18.63 -20.31 4.99
N HIS A 250 -19.87 -19.95 4.78
CA HIS A 250 -20.54 -18.82 5.41
C HIS A 250 -21.57 -19.24 6.48
N SER A 251 -21.46 -20.45 7.03
CA SER A 251 -22.41 -20.98 8.03
C SER A 251 -22.54 -20.05 9.25
N TYR A 252 -21.49 -19.34 9.63
CA TYR A 252 -21.49 -18.38 10.73
C TYR A 252 -22.27 -17.09 10.45
N SER A 253 -22.71 -16.85 9.23
CA SER A 253 -23.57 -15.71 8.87
C SER A 253 -25.06 -15.95 9.17
N GLN A 254 -25.49 -17.21 9.37
CA GLN A 254 -26.89 -17.58 9.49
C GLN A 254 -27.58 -16.97 10.71
N MET A 255 -28.80 -16.45 10.55
CA MET A 255 -29.54 -15.73 11.61
C MET A 255 -29.72 -16.56 12.89
N ASN A 256 -30.07 -17.84 12.75
CA ASN A 256 -30.43 -18.71 13.87
C ASN A 256 -29.24 -19.46 14.46
N LEU A 257 -28.03 -19.05 14.14
CA LEU A 257 -26.84 -19.69 14.69
C LEU A 257 -26.81 -19.50 16.22
N ASN A 258 -26.60 -20.61 16.93
CA ASN A 258 -26.31 -20.57 18.36
C ASN A 258 -24.89 -20.00 18.59
N THR A 259 -24.78 -19.03 19.46
CA THR A 259 -23.54 -18.35 19.82
C THR A 259 -23.12 -18.56 21.29
N ASP A 260 -23.66 -19.61 21.94
CA ASP A 260 -23.35 -19.89 23.37
C ASP A 260 -21.86 -20.20 23.60
N ASP A 261 -21.16 -20.69 22.59
CA ASP A 261 -19.73 -20.95 22.58
C ASP A 261 -18.86 -19.78 22.02
N TRP A 262 -19.48 -18.63 21.77
CA TRP A 262 -18.79 -17.43 21.30
C TRP A 262 -18.44 -16.52 22.47
N THR A 263 -17.32 -15.80 22.34
CA THR A 263 -16.91 -14.83 23.35
C THR A 263 -17.69 -13.53 23.20
N GLY A 264 -18.30 -13.08 24.31
CA GLY A 264 -19.00 -11.78 24.35
C GLY A 264 -18.01 -10.63 24.58
N ILE A 265 -18.21 -9.51 23.88
CA ILE A 265 -17.42 -8.29 24.01
C ILE A 265 -18.32 -7.06 23.95
N GLN A 266 -17.93 -6.02 24.68
CA GLN A 266 -18.53 -4.68 24.62
C GLN A 266 -17.58 -3.78 23.80
N LEU A 267 -18.11 -3.14 22.78
CA LEU A 267 -17.36 -2.11 22.07
C LEU A 267 -17.27 -0.85 22.94
N LYS A 268 -16.25 -0.02 22.73
CA LYS A 268 -16.11 1.27 23.40
C LYS A 268 -17.34 2.17 23.11
N ASN A 269 -17.70 3.02 24.05
CA ASN A 269 -18.83 3.93 23.88
C ASN A 269 -18.48 5.00 22.84
N ILE A 270 -19.42 5.27 21.94
CA ILE A 270 -19.34 6.27 20.87
C ILE A 270 -18.84 7.65 21.32
N ASN A 271 -19.17 8.08 22.55
CA ASN A 271 -18.79 9.38 23.08
C ASN A 271 -17.30 9.47 23.52
N ASP A 272 -16.62 8.33 23.60
CA ASP A 272 -15.24 8.21 24.07
C ASP A 272 -14.25 7.93 22.93
N ILE A 273 -14.72 7.94 21.66
CA ILE A 273 -13.93 7.49 20.49
C ILE A 273 -13.73 8.65 19.52
N GLU A 274 -12.46 9.00 19.27
CA GLU A 274 -12.11 9.78 18.08
C GLU A 274 -12.23 8.87 16.83
N SER A 275 -12.64 9.43 15.68
CA SER A 275 -12.87 8.70 14.44
C SER A 275 -11.66 7.89 13.91
N SER A 276 -10.48 8.11 14.50
CA SER A 276 -9.22 7.41 14.21
C SER A 276 -8.91 6.27 15.17
N GLU A 277 -9.70 6.08 16.24
CA GLU A 277 -9.43 5.01 17.23
C GLU A 277 -10.08 3.69 16.81
N MET A 278 -9.37 2.59 17.10
CA MET A 278 -9.93 1.23 16.96
C MET A 278 -11.00 1.01 18.02
N ILE A 279 -12.22 0.71 17.61
CA ILE A 279 -13.31 0.31 18.53
C ILE A 279 -13.10 -1.13 19.00
N LEU A 280 -12.47 -1.92 18.19
CA LEU A 280 -12.16 -3.32 18.42
C LEU A 280 -10.81 -3.62 17.81
N ASP A 281 -9.85 -3.90 18.66
CA ASP A 281 -8.49 -4.30 18.31
C ASP A 281 -8.32 -5.78 18.65
N PHE A 282 -7.78 -6.56 17.72
CA PHE A 282 -7.43 -7.95 17.98
C PHE A 282 -6.50 -8.08 19.18
N GLU A 283 -5.53 -7.16 19.34
CA GLU A 283 -4.66 -7.14 20.53
C GLU A 283 -5.44 -6.93 21.83
N PHE A 284 -6.49 -6.11 21.81
CA PHE A 284 -7.30 -5.82 23.01
C PHE A 284 -8.12 -7.04 23.45
N LEU A 285 -8.61 -7.84 22.51
CA LEU A 285 -9.39 -9.06 22.80
C LEU A 285 -8.56 -10.13 23.55
N PHE A 286 -7.23 -10.05 23.47
CA PHE A 286 -6.31 -11.09 23.93
C PHE A 286 -5.25 -10.58 24.90
N MET A 287 -5.37 -9.36 25.45
CA MET A 287 -4.38 -8.75 26.37
C MET A 287 -4.00 -9.63 27.56
N ASP A 288 -4.92 -10.43 28.08
CA ASP A 288 -4.65 -11.35 29.18
C ASP A 288 -3.91 -12.63 28.79
N ASN A 289 -3.82 -12.96 27.48
CA ASN A 289 -3.38 -14.28 27.03
C ASN A 289 -2.17 -14.29 26.08
N LYS A 290 -1.49 -13.20 25.80
CA LYS A 290 -0.35 -13.12 24.84
C LYS A 290 -0.68 -13.57 23.39
N TRP A 291 -1.95 -13.57 22.97
CA TRP A 291 -2.44 -14.25 21.78
C TRP A 291 -3.18 -13.32 20.79
N ALA A 292 -2.84 -12.03 20.77
CA ALA A 292 -3.24 -11.14 19.69
C ALA A 292 -2.54 -11.59 18.40
N GLU A 293 -3.25 -12.27 17.54
CA GLU A 293 -2.68 -12.82 16.33
C GLU A 293 -3.57 -12.54 15.14
N ASP A 294 -2.91 -12.18 14.05
CA ASP A 294 -3.53 -12.08 12.75
C ASP A 294 -4.32 -13.36 12.44
N GLY A 295 -5.42 -13.25 11.71
CA GLY A 295 -6.24 -14.40 11.42
C GLY A 295 -7.61 -14.11 10.86
N MET A 296 -8.48 -15.08 10.96
CA MET A 296 -9.86 -14.98 10.53
C MET A 296 -10.78 -15.03 11.74
N VAL A 297 -11.55 -13.97 11.93
CA VAL A 297 -12.50 -13.81 13.03
C VAL A 297 -13.88 -13.47 12.50
N TRP A 298 -14.87 -14.13 13.05
CA TRP A 298 -16.27 -13.78 12.85
C TRP A 298 -16.76 -12.94 14.02
N TYR A 299 -17.45 -11.87 13.71
CA TYR A 299 -18.17 -11.01 14.65
C TYR A 299 -19.67 -11.09 14.39
N ARG A 300 -20.46 -11.08 15.45
CA ARG A 300 -21.93 -11.12 15.36
C ARG A 300 -22.55 -10.13 16.33
N LYS A 301 -23.58 -9.46 15.84
CA LYS A 301 -24.41 -8.54 16.63
C LYS A 301 -25.87 -8.78 16.34
N LYS A 302 -26.65 -9.01 17.39
CA LYS A 302 -28.11 -8.91 17.32
C LYS A 302 -28.54 -7.51 17.72
N PHE A 303 -29.46 -6.92 17.00
CA PHE A 303 -30.00 -5.59 17.27
C PHE A 303 -31.45 -5.48 16.82
N ASP A 304 -32.23 -4.68 17.56
CA ASP A 304 -33.64 -4.36 17.17
C ASP A 304 -33.61 -3.10 16.32
N PHE A 305 -34.26 -3.15 15.17
CA PHE A 305 -34.31 -2.02 14.24
C PHE A 305 -35.77 -1.60 14.01
N LYS A 306 -36.01 -0.29 13.96
CA LYS A 306 -37.31 0.29 13.59
C LYS A 306 -37.13 1.03 12.27
N THR A 307 -37.80 0.53 11.24
CA THR A 307 -37.83 1.19 9.93
C THR A 307 -38.52 2.55 10.09
N GLN A 308 -37.89 3.59 9.61
CA GLN A 308 -38.39 4.95 9.78
C GLN A 308 -38.98 5.57 8.50
N ASN A 309 -38.53 5.12 7.31
CA ASN A 309 -38.92 5.64 5.99
C ASN A 309 -38.79 4.57 4.92
N ASP A 310 -39.44 4.78 3.76
CA ASP A 310 -39.33 3.93 2.56
C ASP A 310 -38.01 4.13 1.75
N GLY A 311 -37.00 4.71 2.37
CA GLY A 311 -35.74 5.04 1.71
C GLY A 311 -34.70 3.91 1.71
N SER A 312 -33.60 4.12 1.00
CA SER A 312 -32.43 3.25 0.97
C SER A 312 -31.64 3.36 2.27
N TYR A 313 -31.26 2.23 2.84
CA TYR A 313 -30.40 2.15 4.03
C TYR A 313 -28.99 1.79 3.63
N GLU A 314 -27.99 2.34 4.33
CA GLU A 314 -26.60 1.97 4.20
C GLU A 314 -26.03 1.52 5.55
N LEU A 315 -25.32 0.41 5.57
CA LEU A 315 -24.46 0.04 6.69
C LEU A 315 -23.09 0.70 6.50
N VAL A 316 -22.65 1.44 7.50
CA VAL A 316 -21.42 2.25 7.43
C VAL A 316 -20.46 1.82 8.51
N PHE A 317 -19.21 1.53 8.10
CA PHE A 317 -18.05 1.45 8.97
C PHE A 317 -17.26 2.74 8.80
N GLU A 318 -17.34 3.65 9.76
CA GLU A 318 -16.86 5.04 9.63
C GLU A 318 -15.34 5.12 9.43
N GLY A 319 -14.58 4.31 10.15
CA GLY A 319 -13.13 4.21 10.02
C GLY A 319 -12.64 2.98 9.26
N GLY A 320 -13.57 2.18 8.71
CA GLY A 320 -13.25 0.98 7.95
C GLY A 320 -13.12 -0.30 8.76
N VAL A 321 -12.79 -1.37 8.07
CA VAL A 321 -12.54 -2.72 8.62
C VAL A 321 -11.16 -3.16 8.14
N ASP A 322 -10.30 -3.53 9.06
CA ASP A 322 -8.89 -3.89 8.81
C ASP A 322 -8.72 -5.41 8.84
N ASP A 323 -8.20 -6.11 7.83
CA ASP A 323 -7.83 -5.72 6.43
C ASP A 323 -8.97 -5.97 5.45
N TRP A 324 -9.51 -7.18 5.44
CA TRP A 324 -10.55 -7.68 4.55
C TRP A 324 -11.77 -8.15 5.30
N ASN A 325 -12.96 -7.82 4.77
CA ASN A 325 -14.20 -8.30 5.37
C ASN A 325 -15.22 -8.81 4.35
N LEU A 326 -16.06 -9.73 4.83
CA LEU A 326 -17.36 -10.07 4.26
C LEU A 326 -18.43 -9.72 5.28
N THR A 327 -19.39 -8.91 4.89
CA THR A 327 -20.45 -8.41 5.77
C THR A 327 -21.82 -8.96 5.35
N PHE A 328 -22.49 -9.61 6.30
CA PHE A 328 -23.79 -10.23 6.11
C PHE A 328 -24.81 -9.58 7.03
N LEU A 329 -25.97 -9.27 6.49
CA LEU A 329 -27.14 -8.89 7.29
C LEU A 329 -28.21 -9.96 7.11
N ASN A 330 -28.70 -10.51 8.22
CA ASN A 330 -29.72 -11.57 8.23
C ASN A 330 -29.37 -12.78 7.35
N GLY A 331 -28.07 -13.11 7.26
CA GLY A 331 -27.55 -14.22 6.47
C GLY A 331 -27.30 -13.90 4.99
N VAL A 332 -27.66 -12.70 4.53
CA VAL A 332 -27.44 -12.25 3.16
C VAL A 332 -26.15 -11.43 3.08
N LEU A 333 -25.25 -11.77 2.16
CA LEU A 333 -24.03 -10.98 1.89
C LEU A 333 -24.44 -9.62 1.31
N ILE A 334 -24.16 -8.54 2.05
CA ILE A 334 -24.47 -7.17 1.62
C ILE A 334 -23.26 -6.41 1.13
N GLY A 335 -22.06 -6.88 1.44
CA GLY A 335 -20.84 -6.22 0.96
C GLY A 335 -19.56 -6.92 1.37
N GLN A 336 -18.49 -6.53 0.68
CA GLN A 336 -17.12 -6.94 0.98
C GLN A 336 -16.18 -5.77 0.73
N SER A 337 -15.11 -5.70 1.50
CA SER A 337 -14.09 -4.68 1.33
C SER A 337 -12.69 -5.27 1.54
N TRP A 338 -11.72 -4.70 0.83
CA TRP A 338 -10.29 -5.04 0.88
C TRP A 338 -9.46 -3.84 1.32
N THR A 339 -10.10 -2.82 1.85
CA THR A 339 -9.44 -1.58 2.24
C THR A 339 -9.40 -1.45 3.75
N CYS A 340 -8.22 -1.44 4.31
CA CYS A 340 -7.97 -0.93 5.65
C CYS A 340 -8.30 0.57 5.73
N CYS A 341 -8.86 1.00 6.85
CA CYS A 341 -8.69 2.35 7.35
C CYS A 341 -9.38 3.48 6.57
N SER A 342 -10.33 3.17 5.72
CA SER A 342 -11.21 4.14 5.05
C SER A 342 -12.67 3.78 5.26
N GLN A 343 -13.54 4.79 5.29
CA GLN A 343 -14.98 4.58 5.43
C GLN A 343 -15.48 3.58 4.38
N VAL A 344 -16.23 2.59 4.85
CA VAL A 344 -16.87 1.58 4.00
C VAL A 344 -18.38 1.72 4.12
N ARG A 345 -19.08 1.73 3.00
CA ARG A 345 -20.53 1.81 2.91
C ARG A 345 -21.09 0.64 2.10
N TYR A 346 -22.06 -0.04 2.65
CA TYR A 346 -22.77 -1.11 1.99
C TYR A 346 -24.25 -0.77 1.89
N THR A 347 -24.79 -0.71 0.68
CA THR A 347 -26.23 -0.55 0.45
C THR A 347 -26.96 -1.77 1.00
N VAL A 348 -27.90 -1.56 1.89
CA VAL A 348 -28.70 -2.63 2.47
C VAL A 348 -29.93 -2.84 1.60
N PRO A 349 -30.11 -4.04 0.98
CA PRO A 349 -31.34 -4.33 0.24
C PRO A 349 -32.56 -4.23 1.16
N GLN A 350 -33.64 -3.63 0.66
CA GLN A 350 -34.83 -3.31 1.46
C GLN A 350 -35.46 -4.55 2.08
N GLU A 351 -35.39 -5.69 1.39
CA GLU A 351 -35.97 -6.98 1.85
C GLU A 351 -35.08 -7.66 2.92
N VAL A 352 -33.86 -7.20 3.13
CA VAL A 352 -32.90 -7.81 4.06
C VAL A 352 -33.00 -7.20 5.46
N LEU A 353 -33.17 -5.88 5.58
CA LEU A 353 -33.35 -5.21 6.88
C LEU A 353 -34.79 -5.30 7.33
N ARG A 354 -35.02 -5.82 8.54
CA ARG A 354 -36.34 -6.14 9.05
C ARG A 354 -36.73 -5.22 10.19
N GLU A 355 -38.04 -5.01 10.34
CA GLU A 355 -38.59 -4.46 11.57
C GLU A 355 -38.39 -5.47 12.71
N GLY A 356 -37.88 -5.03 13.87
CA GLY A 356 -37.54 -5.88 15.00
C GLY A 356 -36.11 -6.45 14.94
N GLU A 357 -35.91 -7.69 15.41
CA GLU A 357 -34.60 -8.31 15.55
C GLU A 357 -33.95 -8.58 14.19
N ASN A 358 -32.68 -8.08 14.08
CA ASN A 358 -31.77 -8.32 12.97
C ASN A 358 -30.46 -8.89 13.48
N THR A 359 -29.73 -9.57 12.60
CA THR A 359 -28.39 -10.10 12.88
C THR A 359 -27.39 -9.58 11.86
N LEU A 360 -26.41 -8.84 12.33
CA LEU A 360 -25.20 -8.48 11.57
C LEU A 360 -24.14 -9.53 11.85
N ALA A 361 -23.54 -10.10 10.81
CA ALA A 361 -22.40 -11.01 10.90
C ALA A 361 -21.28 -10.51 9.98
N ILE A 362 -20.07 -10.44 10.50
CA ILE A 362 -18.92 -9.90 9.77
C ILE A 362 -17.76 -10.89 9.92
N ARG A 363 -17.25 -11.37 8.79
CA ARG A 363 -16.00 -12.12 8.75
C ARG A 363 -14.86 -11.16 8.44
N VAL A 364 -13.89 -11.03 9.33
CA VAL A 364 -12.69 -10.23 9.14
C VAL A 364 -11.50 -11.16 8.97
N ILE A 365 -10.66 -10.90 8.00
CA ILE A 365 -9.33 -11.50 7.87
C ILE A 365 -8.31 -10.38 8.03
N ASP A 366 -7.50 -10.52 9.06
CA ASP A 366 -6.36 -9.67 9.33
C ASP A 366 -5.07 -10.43 9.04
N THR A 367 -4.15 -9.82 8.31
CA THR A 367 -2.89 -10.40 7.87
C THR A 367 -1.67 -9.70 8.43
N GLY A 368 -1.89 -8.74 9.31
CA GLY A 368 -0.85 -8.01 10.04
C GLY A 368 -1.29 -6.63 10.52
N GLY A 369 -0.83 -6.25 11.66
CA GLY A 369 -1.09 -4.95 12.25
C GLY A 369 -2.18 -4.98 13.33
N LEU A 370 -3.15 -4.09 13.24
CA LEU A 370 -4.28 -3.96 14.17
C LEU A 370 -5.56 -4.37 13.44
N GLY A 371 -5.93 -5.62 13.47
CA GLY A 371 -7.17 -6.10 12.85
C GLY A 371 -8.43 -5.65 13.60
N GLY A 372 -9.56 -5.50 12.90
CA GLY A 372 -10.85 -5.20 13.51
C GLY A 372 -11.57 -3.99 12.90
N PHE A 373 -12.25 -3.21 13.75
CA PHE A 373 -13.08 -2.07 13.32
C PHE A 373 -12.53 -0.75 13.82
N ARG A 374 -12.61 0.27 12.97
CA ARG A 374 -12.25 1.65 13.33
C ARG A 374 -13.47 2.57 13.23
N GLY A 375 -13.53 3.57 14.13
CA GLY A 375 -14.64 4.51 14.17
C GLY A 375 -15.98 3.82 14.44
N ASN A 376 -17.07 4.53 14.21
CA ASN A 376 -18.40 4.04 14.54
C ASN A 376 -18.97 3.09 13.48
N ILE A 377 -19.88 2.21 13.91
CA ILE A 377 -20.65 1.31 13.04
C ILE A 377 -22.11 1.69 13.14
N PHE A 378 -22.74 2.09 12.05
CA PHE A 378 -24.14 2.52 12.08
C PHE A 378 -24.87 2.18 10.78
N ILE A 379 -26.20 2.10 10.89
CA ILE A 379 -27.09 2.10 9.72
C ILE A 379 -27.55 3.54 9.50
N GLU A 380 -27.41 4.03 8.28
CA GLU A 380 -27.78 5.39 7.89
C GLU A 380 -28.92 5.41 6.86
N ASN A 381 -29.84 6.34 7.02
CA ASN A 381 -30.87 6.67 6.05
C ASN A 381 -31.15 8.18 6.11
N GLU A 382 -31.01 8.88 4.99
CA GLU A 382 -31.24 10.34 4.87
C GLU A 382 -30.58 11.17 5.98
N GLY A 383 -29.32 10.82 6.35
CA GLY A 383 -28.55 11.50 7.39
C GLY A 383 -28.91 11.14 8.84
N LYS A 384 -29.88 10.24 9.05
CA LYS A 384 -30.17 9.70 10.38
C LYS A 384 -29.33 8.42 10.59
N LYS A 385 -28.60 8.38 11.70
CA LYS A 385 -27.71 7.28 12.06
C LYS A 385 -28.31 6.44 13.19
N TYR A 386 -28.28 5.13 13.02
CA TYR A 386 -28.59 4.15 14.03
C TYR A 386 -27.31 3.38 14.36
N TYR A 387 -26.77 3.65 15.52
CA TYR A 387 -25.47 3.12 15.96
C TYR A 387 -25.58 1.69 16.49
N LEU A 388 -24.60 0.84 16.17
CA LEU A 388 -24.59 -0.59 16.46
C LEU A 388 -23.60 -0.99 17.56
N GLU A 389 -22.88 -0.03 18.15
CA GLU A 389 -21.88 -0.29 19.20
C GLU A 389 -22.50 -0.73 20.51
N GLU A 390 -23.69 -0.22 20.85
CA GLU A 390 -24.32 -0.51 22.14
C GLU A 390 -24.72 -1.98 22.27
N GLY A 391 -24.46 -2.55 23.47
CA GLY A 391 -24.78 -3.92 23.83
C GLY A 391 -23.70 -4.92 23.37
N THR A 392 -23.94 -6.20 23.66
CA THR A 392 -22.93 -7.25 23.47
C THR A 392 -22.77 -7.64 22.02
N TRP A 393 -21.56 -7.62 21.54
CA TRP A 393 -21.10 -8.30 20.33
C TRP A 393 -20.55 -9.68 20.73
N HIS A 394 -20.59 -10.62 19.80
CA HIS A 394 -19.98 -11.93 19.98
C HIS A 394 -18.96 -12.16 18.88
N PHE A 395 -17.84 -12.80 19.24
CA PHE A 395 -16.81 -13.14 18.25
C PHE A 395 -16.34 -14.57 18.40
N LYS A 396 -15.81 -15.12 17.31
CA LYS A 396 -15.20 -16.45 17.27
C LYS A 396 -14.07 -16.49 16.27
N HIS A 397 -12.92 -16.95 16.72
CA HIS A 397 -11.82 -17.26 15.83
C HIS A 397 -12.12 -18.46 14.96
N GLN A 398 -11.90 -18.34 13.65
CA GLN A 398 -12.02 -19.43 12.71
C GLN A 398 -10.65 -19.93 12.25
N ALA A 399 -9.67 -19.03 12.07
CA ALA A 399 -8.33 -19.38 11.67
C ALA A 399 -7.28 -18.43 12.24
N LEU A 400 -6.05 -18.91 12.39
CA LEU A 400 -4.85 -18.13 12.70
C LEU A 400 -4.10 -17.84 11.41
N TYR A 401 -3.56 -16.64 11.27
CA TYR A 401 -2.66 -16.28 10.19
C TYR A 401 -1.21 -16.29 10.70
N LEU A 402 -0.41 -17.18 10.16
CA LEU A 402 1.00 -17.33 10.53
C LEU A 402 1.85 -17.56 9.29
N ASN A 403 2.91 -16.77 9.13
CA ASN A 403 3.87 -16.91 8.04
C ASN A 403 3.23 -16.99 6.63
N GLY A 404 2.13 -16.25 6.41
CA GLY A 404 1.44 -16.25 5.13
C GLY A 404 0.34 -17.31 4.96
N TYR A 405 -0.02 -18.04 6.03
CA TYR A 405 -1.02 -19.12 5.97
C TYR A 405 -2.14 -18.92 6.99
N LEU A 406 -3.34 -19.38 6.62
CA LEU A 406 -4.47 -19.51 7.54
C LEU A 406 -4.56 -20.95 8.05
N TYR A 407 -4.54 -21.10 9.37
CA TYR A 407 -4.68 -22.40 10.05
C TYR A 407 -6.01 -22.43 10.79
N PRO A 408 -6.77 -23.54 10.71
CA PRO A 408 -7.98 -23.68 11.52
C PRO A 408 -7.67 -23.41 12.98
N HIS A 409 -8.45 -22.51 13.61
CA HIS A 409 -8.25 -22.13 14.99
C HIS A 409 -8.79 -23.20 15.94
N SER A 410 -7.89 -23.76 16.76
CA SER A 410 -8.25 -24.36 18.05
C SER A 410 -7.23 -23.91 19.08
N TYR A 411 -7.64 -23.81 20.33
CA TYR A 411 -6.76 -23.35 21.42
C TYR A 411 -5.48 -24.19 21.54
N SER A 412 -5.58 -25.50 21.33
CA SER A 412 -4.45 -26.42 21.35
C SER A 412 -3.54 -26.29 20.12
N ASN A 413 -4.07 -25.89 18.97
CA ASN A 413 -3.27 -25.64 17.76
C ASN A 413 -2.39 -24.42 17.90
N ALA A 414 -2.92 -23.35 18.46
CA ALA A 414 -2.18 -22.11 18.68
C ALA A 414 -0.97 -22.32 19.60
N GLU A 415 -1.15 -23.04 20.72
CA GLU A 415 -0.05 -23.37 21.64
C GLU A 415 1.00 -24.28 21.02
N PHE A 416 0.55 -25.27 20.23
CA PHE A 416 1.44 -26.19 19.52
C PHE A 416 2.26 -25.48 18.44
N LEU A 417 1.64 -24.65 17.60
CA LEU A 417 2.31 -23.92 16.52
C LEU A 417 3.41 -22.96 17.02
N ARG A 418 3.28 -22.45 18.24
CA ARG A 418 4.29 -21.58 18.85
C ARG A 418 5.50 -22.33 19.38
N ASN A 419 5.30 -23.53 19.86
CA ASN A 419 6.35 -24.30 20.52
C ASN A 419 7.17 -25.15 19.56
N GLU A 420 6.70 -25.37 18.32
CA GLU A 420 7.34 -26.24 17.34
C GLU A 420 7.95 -25.47 16.16
N SER A 421 9.14 -24.93 16.36
CA SER A 421 9.96 -24.31 15.29
C SER A 421 10.30 -25.25 14.12
N LYS A 422 9.99 -26.55 14.22
CA LYS A 422 10.23 -27.55 13.18
C LYS A 422 9.10 -27.68 12.16
N LEU A 423 7.98 -27.00 12.35
CA LEU A 423 6.84 -27.04 11.43
C LEU A 423 7.09 -26.27 10.14
N ASP A 424 7.96 -25.24 10.15
CA ASP A 424 8.31 -24.44 8.97
C ASP A 424 8.81 -25.26 7.78
N SER A 425 9.41 -26.43 8.03
CA SER A 425 9.90 -27.32 6.95
C SER A 425 8.84 -28.20 6.30
N VAL A 426 7.61 -28.22 6.85
CA VAL A 426 6.52 -29.13 6.40
C VAL A 426 5.44 -28.39 5.66
N LEU A 427 5.39 -27.09 5.85
CA LEU A 427 4.34 -26.22 5.31
C LEU A 427 4.81 -25.63 3.99
N HIS A 428 4.13 -25.93 2.91
CA HIS A 428 4.32 -25.18 1.67
C HIS A 428 3.85 -23.75 1.87
N LYS A 429 4.68 -22.79 1.47
CA LYS A 429 4.39 -21.35 1.50
C LYS A 429 3.33 -21.03 0.45
N GLY A 430 2.05 -21.10 0.80
CA GLY A 430 0.95 -20.62 -0.03
C GLY A 430 0.20 -19.53 0.70
N PHE A 431 0.03 -18.37 0.11
CA PHE A 431 -0.77 -17.30 0.68
C PHE A 431 -2.25 -17.61 0.51
N PRO A 432 -3.13 -17.21 1.47
CA PRO A 432 -4.54 -17.06 1.15
C PRO A 432 -4.62 -16.15 -0.07
N PHE A 433 -5.50 -16.49 -1.01
CA PHE A 433 -5.63 -15.72 -2.23
C PHE A 433 -6.25 -14.36 -1.91
N ASN A 434 -5.40 -13.40 -1.73
CA ASN A 434 -5.76 -12.00 -1.74
C ASN A 434 -5.56 -11.52 -3.19
N GLU A 435 -6.66 -11.26 -3.89
CA GLU A 435 -6.64 -10.99 -5.34
C GLU A 435 -5.69 -9.87 -5.71
N ASN A 436 -5.67 -8.77 -4.92
CA ASN A 436 -4.80 -7.63 -5.19
C ASN A 436 -3.33 -7.85 -4.79
N ASN A 437 -3.01 -8.93 -4.09
CA ASN A 437 -1.65 -9.33 -3.71
C ASN A 437 -1.13 -10.55 -4.51
N ALA A 438 -1.92 -11.08 -5.44
CA ALA A 438 -1.43 -12.15 -6.29
C ALA A 438 -0.21 -11.69 -7.11
N LEU A 439 0.77 -12.56 -7.28
CA LEU A 439 2.05 -12.24 -7.90
C LEU A 439 1.87 -11.61 -9.29
N GLY A 440 2.27 -10.36 -9.46
CA GLY A 440 2.25 -9.66 -10.75
C GLY A 440 0.89 -9.14 -11.21
N ILE A 441 -0.17 -9.34 -10.45
CA ILE A 441 -1.53 -8.97 -10.89
C ILE A 441 -1.70 -7.46 -11.10
N LEU A 442 -1.14 -6.64 -10.23
CA LEU A 442 -1.23 -5.19 -10.35
C LEU A 442 -0.31 -4.65 -11.46
N ASN A 443 0.82 -5.33 -11.71
CA ASN A 443 1.60 -5.02 -12.89
C ASN A 443 0.77 -5.24 -14.16
N ALA A 444 0.10 -6.40 -14.28
CA ALA A 444 -0.71 -6.73 -15.46
C ALA A 444 -1.89 -5.77 -15.67
N ASN A 445 -2.59 -5.39 -14.60
CA ASN A 445 -3.86 -4.66 -14.71
C ASN A 445 -3.78 -3.15 -14.44
N MET A 446 -2.73 -2.68 -13.74
CA MET A 446 -2.61 -1.27 -13.33
C MET A 446 -1.34 -0.59 -13.84
N ILE A 447 -0.32 -1.35 -14.31
CA ILE A 447 0.90 -0.79 -14.89
C ILE A 447 0.94 -1.02 -16.41
N GLN A 448 0.77 -2.25 -16.89
CA GLN A 448 0.85 -2.54 -18.31
C GLN A 448 -0.15 -1.73 -19.17
N PRO A 449 -1.39 -1.46 -18.74
CA PRO A 449 -2.31 -0.63 -19.53
C PRO A 449 -1.85 0.82 -19.74
N LEU A 450 -0.89 1.29 -18.94
CA LEU A 450 -0.32 2.64 -19.05
C LEU A 450 0.76 2.72 -20.14
N LEU A 451 1.31 1.59 -20.54
CA LEU A 451 2.39 1.54 -21.53
C LEU A 451 1.86 1.74 -22.94
N PRO A 452 2.62 2.40 -23.80
CA PRO A 452 3.93 3.03 -23.61
C PRO A 452 3.87 4.53 -23.29
N TYR A 453 2.86 5.03 -22.53
CA TYR A 453 2.73 6.47 -22.24
C TYR A 453 4.01 7.06 -21.67
N LYS A 454 4.51 8.15 -22.27
CA LYS A 454 5.77 8.76 -21.84
C LYS A 454 5.64 9.42 -20.49
N ILE A 455 6.53 9.05 -19.57
CA ILE A 455 6.64 9.64 -18.22
C ILE A 455 8.05 10.15 -17.98
N LYS A 456 8.19 11.14 -17.12
CA LYS A 456 9.47 11.68 -16.65
C LYS A 456 10.15 10.72 -15.66
N GLY A 457 9.38 10.16 -14.75
CA GLY A 457 9.87 9.27 -13.70
C GLY A 457 8.75 8.68 -12.85
N ALA A 458 9.13 7.92 -11.82
CA ALA A 458 8.21 7.26 -10.92
C ALA A 458 8.42 7.69 -9.46
N LEU A 459 7.31 7.80 -8.74
CA LEU A 459 7.22 8.01 -7.30
C LEU A 459 6.64 6.74 -6.67
N TRP A 460 7.23 6.27 -5.58
CA TRP A 460 6.82 5.03 -4.95
C TRP A 460 6.67 5.17 -3.43
N TYR A 461 5.52 4.77 -2.89
CA TYR A 461 5.33 4.71 -1.45
C TYR A 461 4.66 3.39 -1.08
N GLN A 462 5.45 2.43 -0.65
CA GLN A 462 5.04 1.07 -0.29
C GLN A 462 6.09 0.45 0.63
N GLY A 463 5.74 -0.57 1.37
CA GLY A 463 6.65 -1.36 2.18
C GLY A 463 5.97 -1.95 3.39
N GLU A 464 4.91 -1.34 3.90
CA GLU A 464 4.22 -1.75 5.11
C GLU A 464 3.72 -3.20 5.01
N SER A 465 3.18 -3.59 3.85
CA SER A 465 2.70 -4.96 3.58
C SER A 465 3.84 -6.00 3.40
N ASN A 466 5.09 -5.56 3.31
CA ASN A 466 6.27 -6.42 3.22
C ASN A 466 7.08 -6.46 4.53
N VAL A 467 6.61 -5.86 5.63
CA VAL A 467 7.37 -5.84 6.90
C VAL A 467 7.68 -7.25 7.39
N GLY A 468 6.75 -8.19 7.23
CA GLY A 468 6.97 -9.61 7.55
C GLY A 468 7.97 -10.33 6.62
N ASN A 469 8.21 -9.79 5.40
CA ASN A 469 9.11 -10.36 4.39
C ASN A 469 10.27 -9.42 4.06
N HIS A 470 10.75 -8.66 5.03
CA HIS A 470 11.77 -7.64 4.84
C HIS A 470 13.11 -8.17 4.28
N GLN A 471 13.41 -9.45 4.46
CA GLN A 471 14.67 -10.07 4.03
C GLN A 471 14.84 -10.07 2.51
N GLU A 472 13.77 -10.29 1.76
CA GLU A 472 13.80 -10.32 0.29
C GLU A 472 13.47 -8.94 -0.31
N TYR A 473 12.99 -7.99 0.49
CA TYR A 473 12.47 -6.73 -0.02
C TYR A 473 13.48 -5.93 -0.83
N GLN A 474 14.74 -5.85 -0.39
CA GLN A 474 15.78 -5.13 -1.12
C GLN A 474 15.96 -5.68 -2.54
N GLU A 475 16.00 -6.99 -2.68
CA GLU A 475 16.20 -7.66 -3.97
C GLU A 475 14.96 -7.49 -4.86
N LEU A 476 13.78 -7.78 -4.35
CA LEU A 476 12.51 -7.64 -5.07
C LEU A 476 12.26 -6.20 -5.52
N PHE A 477 12.43 -5.24 -4.61
CA PHE A 477 12.20 -3.83 -4.92
C PHE A 477 13.21 -3.31 -5.96
N SER A 478 14.48 -3.65 -5.83
CA SER A 478 15.50 -3.33 -6.83
C SER A 478 15.16 -3.95 -8.19
N SER A 479 14.74 -5.21 -8.20
CA SER A 479 14.32 -5.92 -9.42
C SER A 479 13.10 -5.27 -10.06
N MET A 480 12.11 -4.83 -9.27
CA MET A 480 10.94 -4.09 -9.75
C MET A 480 11.33 -2.78 -10.44
N ILE A 481 12.24 -2.00 -9.86
CA ILE A 481 12.72 -0.75 -10.47
C ILE A 481 13.33 -1.02 -11.85
N PHE A 482 14.22 -2.02 -11.95
CA PHE A 482 14.82 -2.40 -13.24
C PHE A 482 13.77 -2.95 -14.20
N ASP A 483 12.77 -3.69 -13.71
CA ASP A 483 11.70 -4.22 -14.54
C ASP A 483 10.83 -3.11 -15.13
N TRP A 484 10.43 -2.12 -14.34
CA TRP A 484 9.67 -0.98 -14.84
C TRP A 484 10.46 -0.16 -15.85
N ARG A 485 11.77 0.08 -15.62
CA ARG A 485 12.64 0.73 -16.61
C ARG A 485 12.68 -0.03 -17.94
N ARG A 486 12.74 -1.36 -17.91
CA ARG A 486 12.64 -2.19 -19.11
C ARG A 486 11.27 -2.09 -19.79
N GLN A 487 10.17 -2.03 -19.03
CA GLN A 487 8.82 -1.90 -19.56
C GLN A 487 8.62 -0.56 -20.28
N TRP A 488 9.14 0.53 -19.71
CA TRP A 488 9.12 1.86 -20.36
C TRP A 488 10.22 2.07 -21.40
N ASN A 489 11.15 1.13 -21.52
CA ASN A 489 12.38 1.29 -22.32
C ASN A 489 13.08 2.63 -22.04
N ALA A 490 13.25 2.97 -20.78
CA ALA A 490 13.80 4.23 -20.31
C ALA A 490 14.50 4.10 -18.96
N GLU A 491 15.58 4.85 -18.76
CA GLU A 491 16.29 4.97 -17.50
C GLU A 491 15.55 5.94 -16.53
N LEU A 492 14.32 5.60 -16.18
CA LEU A 492 13.45 6.43 -15.36
C LEU A 492 14.10 6.74 -13.99
N PRO A 493 14.15 8.01 -13.56
CA PRO A 493 14.36 8.34 -12.17
C PRO A 493 13.25 7.75 -11.31
N PHE A 494 13.64 7.20 -10.16
CA PHE A 494 12.73 6.48 -9.29
C PHE A 494 12.92 6.97 -7.84
N TYR A 495 11.97 7.77 -7.36
CA TYR A 495 12.01 8.35 -6.02
C TYR A 495 11.01 7.67 -5.12
N TYR A 496 11.45 7.22 -3.94
CA TYR A 496 10.61 6.43 -3.07
C TYR A 496 10.66 6.88 -1.62
N VAL A 497 9.63 6.49 -0.88
CA VAL A 497 9.46 6.85 0.51
C VAL A 497 9.85 5.66 1.38
N GLN A 498 10.74 5.87 2.33
CA GLN A 498 11.00 4.94 3.42
C GLN A 498 9.75 4.91 4.32
N ILE A 499 9.25 3.71 4.66
CA ILE A 499 8.03 3.60 5.47
C ILE A 499 8.12 4.36 6.79
N ALA A 500 7.00 4.96 7.18
CA ALA A 500 6.90 5.73 8.40
C ALA A 500 7.00 4.84 9.66
N PRO A 501 7.53 5.36 10.77
CA PRO A 501 7.49 4.66 12.04
C PRO A 501 6.05 4.52 12.52
N PHE A 502 5.70 3.29 12.93
CA PHE A 502 4.39 2.90 13.45
C PHE A 502 4.59 1.81 14.52
N LYS A 503 3.68 1.69 15.47
CA LYS A 503 3.72 0.63 16.48
C LYS A 503 3.24 -0.70 15.89
N TYR A 504 4.07 -1.29 15.04
CA TYR A 504 3.84 -2.67 14.58
C TYR A 504 3.85 -3.65 15.76
N THR A 505 3.40 -4.87 15.52
CA THR A 505 3.46 -5.93 16.56
C THR A 505 4.90 -6.23 16.99
N SER A 506 5.07 -6.92 18.11
CA SER A 506 6.41 -7.28 18.59
C SER A 506 7.18 -8.26 17.68
N ARG A 507 6.48 -8.89 16.72
CA ARG A 507 7.05 -9.83 15.75
C ARG A 507 7.54 -9.11 14.47
N ASP A 508 7.01 -7.93 14.20
CA ASP A 508 7.34 -7.18 13.02
C ASP A 508 8.69 -6.46 13.16
N SER A 509 9.38 -6.37 12.07
CA SER A 509 10.69 -5.73 11.98
C SER A 509 10.69 -4.61 10.94
N SER A 510 9.84 -3.59 11.12
CA SER A 510 9.75 -2.47 10.18
C SER A 510 11.07 -1.71 10.05
N GLN A 511 11.90 -1.70 11.10
CA GLN A 511 13.26 -1.16 11.04
C GLN A 511 14.16 -1.94 10.06
N ALA A 512 13.98 -3.25 9.93
CA ALA A 512 14.72 -4.06 8.97
C ALA A 512 14.22 -3.81 7.53
N LEU A 513 12.91 -3.59 7.34
CA LEU A 513 12.39 -3.16 6.04
C LEU A 513 12.92 -1.76 5.67
N ARG A 514 12.95 -0.79 6.60
CA ARG A 514 13.55 0.52 6.35
C ARG A 514 15.03 0.41 5.94
N GLU A 515 15.77 -0.54 6.51
CA GLU A 515 17.14 -0.84 6.11
C GLU A 515 17.21 -1.42 4.69
N ALA A 516 16.31 -2.34 4.33
CA ALA A 516 16.20 -2.87 2.97
C ALA A 516 15.91 -1.74 1.97
N GLN A 517 15.00 -0.80 2.32
CA GLN A 517 14.74 0.39 1.51
C GLN A 517 15.98 1.28 1.40
N ARG A 518 16.71 1.53 2.50
CA ARG A 518 17.96 2.31 2.47
C ARG A 518 19.02 1.66 1.57
N LYS A 519 19.18 0.34 1.65
CA LYS A 519 20.13 -0.41 0.81
C LYS A 519 19.75 -0.40 -0.68
N SER A 520 18.47 -0.24 -1.00
CA SER A 520 18.00 -0.10 -2.40
C SER A 520 18.47 1.20 -3.08
N LEU A 521 19.03 2.18 -2.34
CA LEU A 521 19.70 3.34 -2.90
C LEU A 521 20.95 2.97 -3.76
N ALA A 522 21.43 1.73 -3.68
CA ALA A 522 22.46 1.22 -4.59
C ALA A 522 21.99 1.15 -6.06
N VAL A 523 20.68 1.16 -6.31
CA VAL A 523 20.13 1.23 -7.67
C VAL A 523 20.34 2.65 -8.22
N PRO A 524 20.99 2.81 -9.40
CA PRO A 524 21.25 4.14 -9.97
C PRO A 524 19.97 4.93 -10.22
N LYS A 525 20.06 6.26 -10.22
CA LYS A 525 18.93 7.20 -10.44
C LYS A 525 17.75 6.96 -9.50
N THR A 526 18.03 6.62 -8.24
CA THR A 526 17.06 6.55 -7.18
C THR A 526 17.29 7.64 -6.14
N GLY A 527 16.26 7.92 -5.34
CA GLY A 527 16.33 8.80 -4.18
C GLY A 527 15.29 8.38 -3.16
N MET A 528 15.63 8.47 -1.87
CA MET A 528 14.77 8.03 -0.79
C MET A 528 14.39 9.19 0.13
N VAL A 529 13.09 9.33 0.35
CA VAL A 529 12.52 10.24 1.36
C VAL A 529 12.47 9.52 2.71
N VAL A 530 12.99 10.15 3.73
CA VAL A 530 12.94 9.65 5.11
C VAL A 530 11.73 10.27 5.82
N THR A 531 11.00 9.46 6.58
CA THR A 531 9.75 9.83 7.27
C THR A 531 9.77 9.60 8.78
N LEU A 532 10.96 9.37 9.36
CA LEU A 532 11.12 9.07 10.80
C LEU A 532 10.61 10.18 11.75
N ASP A 533 10.45 11.40 11.27
CA ASP A 533 9.98 12.57 12.03
C ASP A 533 8.50 12.90 11.83
N ILE A 534 7.81 12.20 10.94
CA ILE A 534 6.42 12.48 10.56
C ILE A 534 5.51 11.24 10.63
N GLY A 535 6.00 10.14 11.20
CA GLY A 535 5.18 8.97 11.49
C GLY A 535 4.27 9.18 12.70
N GLU A 536 3.22 8.39 12.79
CA GLU A 536 2.29 8.37 13.91
C GLU A 536 2.32 7.02 14.61
N LYS A 537 2.44 7.04 15.95
CA LYS A 537 2.66 5.80 16.72
C LYS A 537 1.52 4.80 16.57
N ASN A 538 0.30 5.29 16.52
CA ASN A 538 -0.92 4.48 16.53
C ASN A 538 -1.68 4.54 15.20
N ASP A 539 -1.11 5.17 14.16
CA ASP A 539 -1.71 5.20 12.82
C ASP A 539 -0.64 4.94 11.76
N ILE A 540 -0.84 3.88 10.98
CA ILE A 540 0.05 3.50 9.88
C ILE A 540 -0.03 4.47 8.70
N HIS A 541 -1.06 5.34 8.69
CA HIS A 541 -1.31 6.36 7.68
C HIS A 541 -1.10 7.79 8.24
N PRO A 542 0.16 8.23 8.43
CA PRO A 542 0.41 9.55 9.00
C PRO A 542 -0.27 10.66 8.21
N ALA A 543 -0.90 11.59 8.92
CA ALA A 543 -1.64 12.70 8.31
C ALA A 543 -0.75 13.69 7.54
N ASN A 544 0.55 13.73 7.83
CA ASN A 544 1.49 14.63 7.17
C ASN A 544 1.91 14.12 5.77
N LYS A 545 1.02 14.24 4.79
CA LYS A 545 1.32 13.93 3.38
C LYS A 545 2.04 15.08 2.66
N GLN A 546 1.93 16.30 3.20
CA GLN A 546 2.56 17.50 2.66
C GLN A 546 4.08 17.35 2.61
N ASP A 547 4.71 17.02 3.74
CA ASP A 547 6.16 16.87 3.80
C ASP A 547 6.65 15.68 2.97
N VAL A 548 5.86 14.61 2.85
CA VAL A 548 6.21 13.48 1.98
C VAL A 548 6.31 13.92 0.53
N GLY A 549 5.25 14.57 0.00
CA GLY A 549 5.24 15.07 -1.38
C GLY A 549 6.34 16.11 -1.62
N LYS A 550 6.53 17.03 -0.69
CA LYS A 550 7.58 18.04 -0.74
C LYS A 550 8.99 17.42 -0.77
N ARG A 551 9.27 16.44 0.07
CA ARG A 551 10.57 15.75 0.11
C ARG A 551 10.83 14.95 -1.17
N LEU A 552 9.81 14.33 -1.77
CA LEU A 552 9.92 13.72 -3.10
C LEU A 552 10.28 14.76 -4.16
N ALA A 553 9.65 15.94 -4.11
CA ALA A 553 9.94 17.04 -5.03
C ALA A 553 11.39 17.56 -4.92
N LEU A 554 12.02 17.55 -3.73
CA LEU A 554 13.41 17.93 -3.56
C LEU A 554 14.35 17.06 -4.42
N HIS A 555 14.10 15.74 -4.48
CA HIS A 555 14.86 14.83 -5.34
C HIS A 555 14.69 15.19 -6.82
N ALA A 556 13.45 15.39 -7.27
CA ALA A 556 13.15 15.74 -8.65
C ALA A 556 13.74 17.09 -9.03
N LEU A 557 13.59 18.12 -8.20
CA LEU A 557 14.10 19.45 -8.44
C LEU A 557 15.62 19.45 -8.59
N LYS A 558 16.33 18.72 -7.71
CA LYS A 558 17.78 18.62 -7.78
C LYS A 558 18.28 17.87 -9.02
N ASN A 559 17.74 16.68 -9.24
CA ASN A 559 18.32 15.71 -10.17
C ASN A 559 17.79 15.89 -11.60
N GLU A 560 16.53 16.35 -11.77
CA GLU A 560 15.86 16.41 -13.06
C GLU A 560 15.69 17.85 -13.58
N TYR A 561 15.62 18.83 -12.65
CA TYR A 561 15.29 20.23 -13.00
C TYR A 561 16.44 21.22 -12.72
N GLY A 562 17.64 20.72 -12.36
CA GLY A 562 18.86 21.52 -12.30
C GLY A 562 19.02 22.41 -11.05
N PHE A 563 18.21 22.25 -10.00
CA PHE A 563 18.36 22.97 -8.74
C PHE A 563 19.50 22.38 -7.88
N THR A 564 20.73 22.50 -8.33
CA THR A 564 21.92 21.82 -7.76
C THR A 564 22.20 22.19 -6.31
N SER A 565 21.76 23.35 -5.83
CA SER A 565 21.92 23.79 -4.45
C SER A 565 21.00 23.05 -3.45
N ILE A 566 19.98 22.36 -3.92
CA ILE A 566 19.06 21.61 -3.06
C ILE A 566 19.78 20.40 -2.45
N VAL A 567 19.64 20.21 -1.14
CA VAL A 567 19.97 18.96 -0.44
C VAL A 567 18.66 18.15 -0.36
N PRO A 568 18.55 17.01 -1.10
CA PRO A 568 17.26 16.36 -1.32
C PRO A 568 16.87 15.38 -0.23
N SER A 569 17.80 14.99 0.65
CA SER A 569 17.57 14.01 1.72
C SER A 569 18.20 14.46 3.03
N GLY A 570 17.73 13.88 4.12
CA GLY A 570 18.45 13.92 5.39
C GLY A 570 19.66 12.99 5.40
N PRO A 571 20.37 12.89 6.53
CA PRO A 571 21.59 12.08 6.63
C PRO A 571 21.33 10.61 6.31
N ILE A 572 22.05 10.06 5.34
CA ILE A 572 22.06 8.63 4.98
C ILE A 572 23.41 8.03 5.38
N TYR A 573 23.38 7.00 6.21
CA TYR A 573 24.61 6.31 6.63
C TYR A 573 25.41 5.82 5.41
N LYS A 574 26.70 6.17 5.40
CA LYS A 574 27.63 5.92 4.31
C LYS A 574 28.73 4.93 4.67
N GLY A 575 29.18 4.95 5.92
CA GLY A 575 30.28 4.12 6.37
C GLY A 575 30.76 4.53 7.76
N HIS A 576 31.74 3.79 8.29
CA HIS A 576 32.29 4.06 9.61
C HIS A 576 33.80 3.80 9.69
N GLU A 577 34.40 4.33 10.74
CA GLU A 577 35.76 4.00 11.20
C GLU A 577 35.74 3.67 12.69
N ILE A 578 36.55 2.75 13.13
CA ILE A 578 36.72 2.40 14.55
C ILE A 578 38.00 2.98 15.07
N LYS A 579 37.92 3.82 16.11
CA LYS A 579 39.10 4.45 16.76
C LYS A 579 38.87 4.52 18.26
N ASN A 580 39.84 4.09 19.07
CA ASN A 580 39.82 4.23 20.54
C ASN A 580 38.51 3.78 21.19
N ASN A 581 38.05 2.58 20.92
CA ASN A 581 36.80 2.01 21.43
C ASN A 581 35.53 2.80 21.08
N SER A 582 35.56 3.59 20.02
CA SER A 582 34.43 4.37 19.51
C SER A 582 34.26 4.14 18.03
N MET A 583 33.03 4.23 17.54
CA MET A 583 32.69 4.19 16.12
C MET A 583 32.38 5.59 15.63
N TYR A 584 33.05 5.98 14.55
CA TYR A 584 32.95 7.25 13.83
C TYR A 584 32.06 6.99 12.61
N LEU A 585 30.88 7.54 12.58
CA LEU A 585 29.86 7.28 11.56
C LEU A 585 29.76 8.44 10.58
N PHE A 586 29.89 8.15 9.29
CA PHE A 586 29.84 9.15 8.21
C PHE A 586 28.55 9.05 7.44
N PHE A 587 28.07 10.19 6.93
CA PHE A 587 26.77 10.30 6.28
C PHE A 587 26.87 11.07 4.97
N ASP A 588 26.13 10.63 3.97
CA ASP A 588 25.79 11.48 2.83
C ASP A 588 24.73 12.52 3.28
N TYR A 589 24.65 13.64 2.58
CA TYR A 589 23.79 14.79 2.87
C TYR A 589 24.00 15.47 4.23
N ALA A 590 25.19 15.30 4.82
CA ALA A 590 25.59 15.91 6.08
C ALA A 590 26.64 17.02 5.92
N LYS A 591 27.04 17.37 4.71
CA LYS A 591 28.15 18.30 4.42
C LYS A 591 27.98 19.69 5.06
N ASN A 592 26.74 20.16 5.19
CA ASN A 592 26.42 21.44 5.82
C ASN A 592 26.35 21.33 7.37
N GLY A 593 26.56 20.15 7.92
CA GLY A 593 26.54 19.82 9.34
C GLY A 593 25.33 18.96 9.74
N LEU A 594 25.48 18.31 10.88
CA LEU A 594 24.44 17.54 11.55
C LEU A 594 23.83 18.34 12.70
N VAL A 595 22.56 18.14 12.94
CA VAL A 595 21.77 18.83 14.00
C VAL A 595 20.99 17.80 14.81
N GLN A 596 20.91 17.98 16.11
CA GLN A 596 20.02 17.24 16.97
C GLN A 596 18.78 18.05 17.34
N LYS A 597 17.62 17.41 17.35
CA LYS A 597 16.38 17.96 17.94
C LYS A 597 16.13 17.25 19.28
N GLY A 598 16.22 18.01 20.38
CA GLY A 598 16.21 17.44 21.73
C GLY A 598 17.49 16.66 22.07
N ALA A 599 17.40 15.66 22.92
CA ALA A 599 18.55 14.80 23.25
C ALA A 599 18.82 13.83 22.07
N LEU A 600 20.08 13.70 21.68
CA LEU A 600 20.49 12.75 20.66
C LEU A 600 20.34 11.32 21.18
N LYS A 601 19.31 10.59 20.70
CA LYS A 601 18.90 9.26 21.17
C LYS A 601 18.82 8.27 20.02
N GLY A 602 18.61 6.99 20.35
CA GLY A 602 18.35 5.93 19.38
C GLY A 602 19.58 5.28 18.80
N PHE A 603 20.77 5.64 19.25
CA PHE A 603 21.99 4.91 18.92
C PHE A 603 22.19 3.74 19.89
N GLU A 604 22.51 2.60 19.33
CA GLU A 604 22.91 1.39 20.07
C GLU A 604 24.20 0.85 19.44
N ILE A 605 25.09 0.35 20.28
CA ILE A 605 26.43 -0.12 19.90
C ILE A 605 26.65 -1.55 20.42
N ALA A 606 27.32 -2.39 19.65
CA ALA A 606 27.64 -3.76 20.03
C ALA A 606 29.06 -4.17 19.62
N ASP A 607 29.58 -5.18 20.29
CA ASP A 607 30.77 -5.93 19.89
C ASP A 607 30.44 -7.05 18.87
N GLU A 608 31.37 -7.96 18.66
CA GLU A 608 31.20 -9.11 17.75
C GLU A 608 30.07 -10.08 18.13
N ASN A 609 29.63 -10.09 19.39
CA ASN A 609 28.53 -10.94 19.85
C ASN A 609 27.15 -10.36 19.55
N SER A 610 27.10 -9.17 18.94
CA SER A 610 25.85 -8.49 18.54
C SER A 610 24.88 -8.19 19.70
N ASN A 611 25.39 -8.07 20.94
CA ASN A 611 24.61 -7.62 22.08
C ASN A 611 24.59 -6.09 22.10
N PHE A 612 23.50 -5.50 21.60
CA PHE A 612 23.38 -4.06 21.50
C PHE A 612 23.06 -3.40 22.83
N LEU A 613 23.88 -2.42 23.21
CA LEU A 613 23.71 -1.56 24.37
C LEU A 613 23.43 -0.11 23.92
N PRO A 614 22.72 0.71 24.73
CA PRO A 614 22.50 2.12 24.44
C PRO A 614 23.82 2.87 24.25
N GLY A 615 24.08 3.39 23.05
CA GLY A 615 25.30 4.11 22.72
C GLY A 615 25.27 5.57 23.19
N GLN A 616 26.35 6.07 23.74
CA GLN A 616 26.59 7.49 23.94
C GLN A 616 27.03 8.09 22.62
N ALA A 617 26.13 8.87 22.00
CA ALA A 617 26.38 9.51 20.71
C ALA A 617 26.64 11.02 20.87
N ARG A 618 27.56 11.57 20.09
CA ARG A 618 27.79 13.00 19.98
C ARG A 618 28.05 13.41 18.53
N ILE A 619 27.59 14.58 18.17
CA ILE A 619 27.84 15.19 16.87
C ILE A 619 29.20 15.87 16.89
N GLU A 620 30.03 15.60 15.86
CA GLU A 620 31.25 16.32 15.59
C GLU A 620 31.25 16.81 14.12
N ASN A 621 30.71 18.02 13.90
CA ASN A 621 30.51 18.63 12.58
C ASN A 621 29.55 17.80 11.68
N ASP A 622 30.11 17.01 10.78
CA ASP A 622 29.38 16.26 9.76
C ASP A 622 29.39 14.73 9.99
N TYR A 623 29.89 14.29 11.17
CA TYR A 623 29.89 12.88 11.57
C TYR A 623 29.43 12.68 13.02
N ILE A 624 29.12 11.45 13.38
CA ILE A 624 28.70 11.04 14.72
C ILE A 624 29.77 10.14 15.33
N VAL A 625 30.08 10.36 16.61
CA VAL A 625 30.91 9.42 17.40
C VAL A 625 30.01 8.71 18.38
N VAL A 626 30.04 7.36 18.36
CA VAL A 626 29.26 6.49 19.26
C VAL A 626 30.22 5.63 20.08
N SER A 627 29.99 5.56 21.41
CA SER A 627 30.78 4.74 22.34
C SER A 627 29.91 4.19 23.46
N HIS A 628 30.43 3.20 24.19
CA HIS A 628 29.84 2.67 25.42
C HIS A 628 30.95 2.20 26.37
N LEU A 629 30.79 2.40 27.67
CA LEU A 629 31.81 2.07 28.66
C LEU A 629 32.18 0.58 28.71
N ASP A 630 31.19 -0.28 28.52
CA ASP A 630 31.37 -1.73 28.57
C ASP A 630 31.73 -2.36 27.24
N ILE A 631 31.71 -1.62 26.12
CA ILE A 631 32.09 -2.10 24.79
C ILE A 631 33.51 -1.60 24.46
N LYS A 632 34.49 -2.49 24.62
CA LYS A 632 35.89 -2.16 24.36
C LYS A 632 36.32 -2.33 22.89
N ASN A 633 35.66 -3.23 22.17
CA ASN A 633 35.89 -3.51 20.76
C ASN A 633 34.58 -3.40 20.00
N PRO A 634 34.07 -2.18 19.74
CA PRO A 634 32.84 -2.00 19.01
C PRO A 634 32.96 -2.51 17.59
N LYS A 635 31.93 -3.19 17.10
CA LYS A 635 31.85 -3.71 15.74
C LYS A 635 30.62 -3.20 15.01
N TYR A 636 29.51 -3.02 15.72
CA TYR A 636 28.25 -2.63 15.11
C TYR A 636 27.63 -1.42 15.83
N VAL A 637 27.02 -0.54 15.06
CA VAL A 637 26.13 0.53 15.54
C VAL A 637 24.84 0.49 14.76
N ARG A 638 23.73 0.77 15.41
CA ARG A 638 22.44 0.99 14.76
C ARG A 638 21.76 2.24 15.32
N TYR A 639 20.94 2.89 14.49
CA TYR A 639 20.19 4.09 14.82
C TYR A 639 18.72 3.93 14.46
N GLY A 640 17.83 4.34 15.37
CA GLY A 640 16.39 4.27 15.17
C GLY A 640 15.88 2.85 14.89
N TRP A 641 16.53 1.83 15.48
CA TRP A 641 16.27 0.41 15.20
C TRP A 641 15.08 -0.11 16.03
N LYS A 642 13.91 0.49 15.77
CA LYS A 642 12.64 0.15 16.44
C LYS A 642 11.50 0.34 15.46
N ASN A 643 10.38 -0.37 15.67
CA ASN A 643 9.17 -0.18 14.88
C ASN A 643 8.71 1.27 14.92
N TYR A 644 8.53 1.85 16.10
CA TYR A 644 8.27 3.27 16.29
C TYR A 644 9.48 3.96 16.93
N PHE A 645 9.88 5.07 16.34
CA PHE A 645 11.00 5.89 16.81
C PHE A 645 10.84 7.33 16.33
N ASP A 646 10.96 8.29 17.24
CA ASP A 646 10.98 9.71 16.92
C ASP A 646 12.41 10.15 16.54
N ALA A 647 12.58 10.68 15.33
CA ALA A 647 13.87 11.12 14.84
C ALA A 647 14.49 12.21 15.73
N THR A 648 15.77 12.04 16.06
CA THR A 648 16.53 13.03 16.85
C THR A 648 17.75 13.59 16.11
N LEU A 649 18.15 12.97 15.01
CA LEU A 649 19.24 13.38 14.14
C LEU A 649 18.73 13.94 12.81
N PHE A 650 19.23 15.12 12.43
CA PHE A 650 18.84 15.85 11.22
C PHE A 650 20.08 16.45 10.55
N ASN A 651 19.96 16.88 9.30
CA ASN A 651 20.91 17.80 8.71
C ASN A 651 20.51 19.27 8.94
N GLN A 652 21.34 20.22 8.52
CA GLN A 652 21.06 21.65 8.64
C GLN A 652 19.84 22.10 7.85
N GLU A 653 19.44 21.36 6.82
CA GLU A 653 18.22 21.60 6.05
C GLU A 653 16.96 21.15 6.78
N GLY A 654 17.10 20.54 7.95
CA GLY A 654 15.99 20.09 8.79
C GLY A 654 15.38 18.75 8.37
N LEU A 655 16.05 18.00 7.49
CA LEU A 655 15.59 16.69 7.05
C LEU A 655 16.13 15.58 7.99
N PRO A 656 15.31 14.58 8.36
CA PRO A 656 15.68 13.56 9.35
C PRO A 656 16.66 12.54 8.77
N ALA A 657 17.53 12.00 9.63
CA ALA A 657 18.36 10.85 9.29
C ALA A 657 17.54 9.57 9.14
N SER A 658 17.91 8.73 8.16
CA SER A 658 17.36 7.39 8.04
C SER A 658 17.79 6.50 9.20
N SER A 659 16.94 5.55 9.61
CA SER A 659 17.41 4.44 10.44
C SER A 659 18.40 3.57 9.66
N PHE A 660 19.35 2.96 10.37
CA PHE A 660 20.35 2.10 9.77
C PHE A 660 20.95 1.12 10.79
N ILE A 661 21.64 0.12 10.29
CA ILE A 661 22.57 -0.72 11.01
C ILE A 661 23.87 -0.79 10.19
N THR A 662 25.03 -0.73 10.87
CA THR A 662 26.34 -0.91 10.22
C THR A 662 26.55 -2.37 9.82
N ASP A 663 27.29 -2.59 8.75
CA ASP A 663 27.65 -3.94 8.28
C ASP A 663 28.77 -4.55 9.12
#